data_1728a9d9b8b20dee2770c28767ab2a22
#
_entry.id   1728a9d9b8b20dee2770c28767ab2a22
#
_cell.length_a   1.000
_cell.length_b   1.000
_cell.length_c   1.000
_cell.angle_alpha   90.00
_cell.angle_beta   90.00
_cell.angle_gamma   90.00
#
_symmetry.space_group_name_H-M   'P 1'
#
loop_
_entity.id
_entity.type
_entity.pdbx_description
1 polymer ?
#
loop_
_entity_poly.entity_id
_entity_poly.type
_entity_poly.pdbx_seq_one_letter_code
_entity_poly.pdbx_strand_id
1 'polypeptide(L)'
;MAKTLQDYVEKLQKNYKGAEFTFYEDNSKPIQERLDIIISNLMFGMILVFISMYILINLRIAIIVVLGIPFSFLIGIICLYYMGYSINVVSLLGALIVIGIVVDDAIVVSENIQRYIDEGMDRYDATIRGTKEMILPVTLATVTTVVAFLPIFMMQGETALFIMLIPLTVIIILLGSLFESFLFLPLHSYEYLRKSNNIVNWVPLQNFYERVVLHLLHYKKISLLFFFIVIPLSTVFLATSMKFQFFPNFDGNFLYISGKLSINTPLEETYKISKEIEEELVKHKEEFSLKAVSSVIGYRRSLSGETQRNSGVFMITMELYDREASNFFDKYITPVLNFSFDFNNPQKMRQEQTYELAPRAKEIIALFKSKYNMEDLGVMEDKPGLIKSDIEINLSGTNDEMLQSSIKKLEEKISEIEGIRDFGDNIKLGKMEYKIKINPYGESLGLSEATIAKTLSAYFLEQKQATTFNERGVMEIKTEDSAKDSIDTFLNFNIPIGDGKYVKLTQVAQIIQIRDYEKINKLNGNIIKTLFASIDKRKTTSQEVLDKLEPTLNEVRESGVDVMLLGEKEKKEQLKSDMQKATFLALFLIFISLLLIFSKVKYVLMVMSVIPLSVLGALIGHKLLGINLSMTSIIGILGLAGVVVNDGIIMLDFLHGTHKLEEFLMRAKLRLRPIIITSLTTFLGLYTLIFYASGQAVILQPIAVSLGFGLIWGTVLNLFYLPTLYALVNKIEPHLKKDSI
;
A
#
# COMPACT_ATOMS: atom_id res chain seq x y z
N MET A 1 0.18 -20.12 -17.41
CA MET A 1 -1.25 -20.49 -17.54
C MET A 1 -2.01 -19.47 -18.40
N ALA A 2 -2.07 -18.17 -18.06
CA ALA A 2 -2.77 -17.17 -18.89
C ALA A 2 -2.27 -17.13 -20.34
N LYS A 3 -0.97 -17.03 -20.58
CA LYS A 3 -0.38 -17.07 -21.93
C LYS A 3 -0.72 -18.36 -22.69
N THR A 4 -0.67 -19.51 -22.03
CA THR A 4 -1.03 -20.81 -22.65
C THR A 4 -2.51 -20.83 -23.06
N LEU A 5 -3.40 -20.22 -22.27
CA LEU A 5 -4.82 -20.09 -22.60
C LEU A 5 -5.03 -19.11 -23.76
N GLN A 6 -4.33 -17.98 -23.75
CA GLN A 6 -4.38 -17.02 -24.86
C GLN A 6 -3.92 -17.65 -26.18
N ASP A 7 -2.76 -18.35 -26.18
CA ASP A 7 -2.25 -19.07 -27.35
C ASP A 7 -3.25 -20.16 -27.84
N TYR A 8 -3.95 -20.80 -26.91
CA TYR A 8 -4.97 -21.80 -27.25
C TYR A 8 -6.20 -21.17 -27.89
N VAL A 9 -6.69 -20.05 -27.33
CA VAL A 9 -7.84 -19.31 -27.86
C VAL A 9 -7.53 -18.71 -29.24
N GLU A 10 -6.32 -18.22 -29.49
CA GLU A 10 -5.90 -17.78 -30.82
C GLU A 10 -5.95 -18.92 -31.86
N LYS A 11 -5.58 -20.14 -31.46
CA LYS A 11 -5.72 -21.33 -32.31
C LYS A 11 -7.19 -21.66 -32.56
N LEU A 12 -8.04 -21.57 -31.54
CA LEU A 12 -9.49 -21.77 -31.69
C LEU A 12 -10.09 -20.73 -32.64
N GLN A 13 -9.74 -19.45 -32.52
CA GLN A 13 -10.22 -18.37 -33.39
C GLN A 13 -9.90 -18.63 -34.86
N LYS A 14 -8.71 -19.20 -35.16
CA LYS A 14 -8.35 -19.58 -36.53
C LYS A 14 -9.18 -20.75 -37.06
N ASN A 15 -9.57 -21.67 -36.18
CA ASN A 15 -10.34 -22.87 -36.58
C ASN A 15 -11.85 -22.62 -36.67
N TYR A 16 -12.37 -21.64 -35.94
CA TYR A 16 -13.81 -21.36 -35.86
C TYR A 16 -14.09 -19.93 -36.35
N LYS A 17 -14.13 -19.76 -37.68
CA LYS A 17 -14.33 -18.43 -38.33
C LYS A 17 -15.70 -17.78 -38.05
N GLY A 18 -16.70 -18.54 -37.57
CA GLY A 18 -18.03 -18.04 -37.24
C GLY A 18 -18.24 -17.67 -35.79
N ALA A 19 -17.20 -17.80 -34.95
CA ALA A 19 -17.24 -17.44 -33.53
C ALA A 19 -16.13 -16.44 -33.21
N GLU A 20 -16.46 -15.44 -32.42
CA GLU A 20 -15.51 -14.47 -31.90
C GLU A 20 -15.21 -14.83 -30.43
N PHE A 21 -13.93 -15.03 -30.11
CA PHE A 21 -13.48 -15.34 -28.76
C PHE A 21 -12.80 -14.11 -28.16
N THR A 22 -13.36 -13.60 -27.08
CA THR A 22 -12.82 -12.43 -26.36
C THR A 22 -12.50 -12.78 -24.91
N PHE A 23 -11.51 -12.09 -24.35
CA PHE A 23 -11.17 -12.18 -22.93
C PHE A 23 -11.73 -10.96 -22.19
N TYR A 24 -12.35 -11.21 -21.06
CA TYR A 24 -12.76 -10.16 -20.11
C TYR A 24 -12.33 -10.57 -18.69
N GLU A 25 -12.15 -9.59 -17.83
CA GLU A 25 -11.66 -9.79 -16.46
C GLU A 25 -10.32 -10.57 -16.39
N ASP A 26 -9.44 -10.34 -17.37
CA ASP A 26 -8.11 -10.94 -17.39
C ASP A 26 -7.18 -10.29 -16.37
N ASN A 27 -7.14 -10.84 -15.16
CA ASN A 27 -6.30 -10.37 -14.07
C ASN A 27 -4.78 -10.59 -14.30
N SER A 28 -4.37 -11.29 -15.36
CA SER A 28 -2.96 -11.45 -15.68
C SER A 28 -2.35 -10.19 -16.28
N LYS A 29 -3.11 -9.44 -17.07
CA LYS A 29 -2.66 -8.19 -17.71
C LYS A 29 -2.27 -7.11 -16.70
N PRO A 30 -3.15 -6.73 -15.74
CA PRO A 30 -2.77 -5.77 -14.70
C PRO A 30 -1.53 -6.17 -13.89
N ILE A 31 -1.33 -7.48 -13.66
CA ILE A 31 -0.13 -7.98 -12.97
C ILE A 31 1.10 -7.78 -13.85
N GLN A 32 1.02 -8.10 -15.13
CA GLN A 32 2.13 -7.96 -16.05
C GLN A 32 2.51 -6.48 -16.24
N GLU A 33 1.55 -5.60 -16.45
CA GLU A 33 1.78 -4.15 -16.53
C GLU A 33 2.48 -3.58 -15.30
N ARG A 34 2.10 -4.06 -14.11
CA ARG A 34 2.75 -3.67 -12.84
C ARG A 34 4.20 -4.13 -12.78
N LEU A 35 4.48 -5.36 -13.22
CA LEU A 35 5.84 -5.88 -13.30
C LEU A 35 6.67 -5.06 -14.29
N ASP A 36 6.10 -4.75 -15.45
CA ASP A 36 6.75 -3.96 -16.49
C ASP A 36 7.10 -2.54 -16.01
N ILE A 37 6.20 -1.86 -15.30
CA ILE A 37 6.45 -0.56 -14.69
C ILE A 37 7.61 -0.64 -13.68
N ILE A 38 7.62 -1.66 -12.80
CA ILE A 38 8.66 -1.80 -11.78
C ILE A 38 10.02 -2.12 -12.42
N ILE A 39 10.06 -3.04 -13.40
CA ILE A 39 11.28 -3.40 -14.11
C ILE A 39 11.83 -2.19 -14.86
N SER A 40 11.00 -1.42 -15.54
CA SER A 40 11.42 -0.19 -16.24
C SER A 40 12.00 0.84 -15.30
N ASN A 41 11.36 1.07 -14.15
CA ASN A 41 11.87 1.97 -13.12
C ASN A 41 13.24 1.50 -12.60
N LEU A 42 13.40 0.20 -12.39
CA LEU A 42 14.66 -0.42 -11.96
C LEU A 42 15.76 -0.25 -13.02
N MET A 43 15.47 -0.55 -14.28
CA MET A 43 16.41 -0.37 -15.39
C MET A 43 16.82 1.08 -15.57
N PHE A 44 15.87 2.01 -15.52
CA PHE A 44 16.17 3.44 -15.66
C PHE A 44 16.96 3.98 -14.46
N GLY A 45 16.63 3.53 -13.24
CA GLY A 45 17.41 3.84 -12.05
C GLY A 45 18.87 3.41 -12.20
N MET A 46 19.12 2.18 -12.69
CA MET A 46 20.48 1.69 -12.99
C MET A 46 21.19 2.55 -14.06
N ILE A 47 20.49 2.98 -15.11
CA ILE A 47 21.04 3.86 -16.14
C ILE A 47 21.42 5.22 -15.53
N LEU A 48 20.59 5.82 -14.69
CA LEU A 48 20.89 7.08 -14.03
C LEU A 48 22.09 6.96 -13.07
N VAL A 49 22.15 5.88 -12.31
CA VAL A 49 23.30 5.56 -11.46
C VAL A 49 24.57 5.40 -12.30
N PHE A 50 24.50 4.65 -13.41
CA PHE A 50 25.63 4.50 -14.33
C PHE A 50 26.14 5.85 -14.86
N ILE A 51 25.24 6.68 -15.38
CA ILE A 51 25.58 8.01 -15.93
C ILE A 51 26.20 8.90 -14.84
N SER A 52 25.61 8.92 -13.65
CA SER A 52 26.13 9.72 -12.54
C SER A 52 27.52 9.29 -12.11
N MET A 53 27.76 7.99 -11.99
CA MET A 53 29.06 7.43 -11.66
C MET A 53 30.09 7.68 -12.75
N TYR A 54 29.70 7.56 -14.03
CA TYR A 54 30.56 7.89 -15.15
C TYR A 54 31.03 9.35 -15.11
N ILE A 55 30.10 10.29 -14.87
CA ILE A 55 30.41 11.72 -14.84
C ILE A 55 31.24 12.08 -13.59
N LEU A 56 30.83 11.58 -12.42
CA LEU A 56 31.42 12.00 -11.14
C LEU A 56 32.74 11.31 -10.79
N ILE A 57 32.97 10.10 -11.30
CA ILE A 57 34.17 9.32 -11.02
C ILE A 57 34.89 8.95 -12.32
N ASN A 58 34.52 7.85 -12.97
CA ASN A 58 35.04 7.42 -14.27
C ASN A 58 34.24 6.22 -14.81
N LEU A 59 34.40 5.94 -16.11
CA LEU A 59 33.69 4.85 -16.80
C LEU A 59 33.94 3.47 -16.19
N ARG A 60 35.16 3.18 -15.74
CA ARG A 60 35.52 1.83 -15.26
C ARG A 60 34.85 1.50 -13.95
N ILE A 61 34.85 2.43 -13.00
CA ILE A 61 34.14 2.29 -11.73
C ILE A 61 32.62 2.21 -11.99
N ALA A 62 32.09 3.05 -12.88
CA ALA A 62 30.67 3.02 -13.23
C ALA A 62 30.23 1.63 -13.73
N ILE A 63 31.03 1.00 -14.62
CA ILE A 63 30.73 -0.34 -15.12
C ILE A 63 30.76 -1.39 -14.00
N ILE A 64 31.83 -1.40 -13.19
CA ILE A 64 32.02 -2.38 -12.11
C ILE A 64 30.87 -2.30 -11.11
N VAL A 65 30.55 -1.11 -10.65
CA VAL A 65 29.53 -0.85 -9.63
C VAL A 65 28.15 -1.22 -10.16
N VAL A 66 27.79 -0.83 -11.39
CA VAL A 66 26.48 -1.12 -11.95
C VAL A 66 26.31 -2.62 -12.26
N LEU A 67 27.38 -3.36 -12.62
CA LEU A 67 27.33 -4.81 -12.74
C LEU A 67 27.09 -5.52 -11.41
N GLY A 68 27.49 -4.94 -10.29
CA GLY A 68 27.22 -5.46 -8.94
C GLY A 68 25.73 -5.44 -8.55
N ILE A 69 24.93 -4.50 -9.11
CA ILE A 69 23.50 -4.39 -8.79
C ILE A 69 22.73 -5.68 -9.18
N PRO A 70 22.73 -6.14 -10.44
CA PRO A 70 22.06 -7.37 -10.82
C PRO A 70 22.53 -8.58 -10.01
N PHE A 71 23.81 -8.62 -9.62
CA PHE A 71 24.36 -9.71 -8.84
C PHE A 71 23.76 -9.76 -7.42
N SER A 72 23.71 -8.63 -6.75
CA SER A 72 23.08 -8.50 -5.42
C SER A 72 21.58 -8.86 -5.47
N PHE A 73 20.88 -8.45 -6.53
CA PHE A 73 19.47 -8.77 -6.76
C PHE A 73 19.26 -10.28 -7.02
N LEU A 74 20.12 -10.93 -7.80
CA LEU A 74 20.06 -12.37 -8.04
C LEU A 74 20.23 -13.16 -6.72
N ILE A 75 21.19 -12.78 -5.88
CA ILE A 75 21.35 -13.36 -4.54
C ILE A 75 20.06 -13.16 -3.75
N GLY A 76 19.50 -11.96 -3.77
CA GLY A 76 18.26 -11.64 -3.07
C GLY A 76 17.08 -12.51 -3.52
N ILE A 77 16.88 -12.66 -4.83
CA ILE A 77 15.82 -13.48 -5.42
C ILE A 77 15.99 -14.96 -5.04
N ILE A 78 17.21 -15.48 -5.12
CA ILE A 78 17.54 -16.87 -4.74
C ILE A 78 17.21 -17.11 -3.26
N CYS A 79 17.61 -16.19 -2.36
CA CYS A 79 17.30 -16.30 -0.95
C CYS A 79 15.80 -16.28 -0.68
N LEU A 80 15.04 -15.35 -1.29
CA LEU A 80 13.57 -15.28 -1.17
C LEU A 80 12.91 -16.57 -1.64
N TYR A 81 13.38 -17.15 -2.76
CA TYR A 81 12.89 -18.41 -3.27
C TYR A 81 13.07 -19.57 -2.27
N TYR A 82 14.27 -19.72 -1.69
CA TYR A 82 14.53 -20.76 -0.70
C TYR A 82 13.80 -20.54 0.63
N MET A 83 13.43 -19.29 0.95
CA MET A 83 12.58 -18.95 2.09
C MET A 83 11.08 -19.21 1.82
N GLY A 84 10.71 -19.64 0.61
CA GLY A 84 9.33 -19.94 0.22
C GLY A 84 8.50 -18.72 -0.19
N TYR A 85 9.13 -17.56 -0.42
CA TYR A 85 8.44 -16.37 -0.92
C TYR A 85 8.42 -16.36 -2.44
N SER A 86 7.30 -15.90 -3.01
CA SER A 86 7.16 -15.65 -4.44
C SER A 86 7.67 -14.25 -4.80
N ILE A 87 8.13 -14.08 -6.03
CA ILE A 87 8.32 -12.76 -6.63
C ILE A 87 6.93 -12.16 -6.84
N ASN A 88 6.63 -11.08 -6.15
CA ASN A 88 5.38 -10.35 -6.25
C ASN A 88 5.63 -8.84 -6.25
N VAL A 89 4.58 -8.06 -6.46
CA VAL A 89 4.68 -6.60 -6.52
C VAL A 89 5.38 -6.04 -5.28
N VAL A 90 5.09 -6.54 -4.08
CA VAL A 90 5.64 -6.01 -2.82
C VAL A 90 7.14 -6.30 -2.68
N SER A 91 7.59 -7.52 -3.06
CA SER A 91 9.03 -7.84 -3.04
C SER A 91 9.82 -7.03 -4.07
N LEU A 92 9.26 -6.84 -5.28
CA LEU A 92 9.89 -6.00 -6.30
C LEU A 92 9.92 -4.53 -5.92
N LEU A 93 8.92 -4.07 -5.17
CA LEU A 93 8.90 -2.72 -4.62
C LEU A 93 10.01 -2.54 -3.57
N GLY A 94 10.25 -3.54 -2.71
CA GLY A 94 11.41 -3.55 -1.81
C GLY A 94 12.73 -3.50 -2.57
N ALA A 95 12.83 -4.27 -3.65
CA ALA A 95 13.98 -4.26 -4.55
C ALA A 95 14.21 -2.88 -5.19
N LEU A 96 13.14 -2.20 -5.63
CA LEU A 96 13.24 -0.86 -6.22
C LEU A 96 13.74 0.20 -5.22
N ILE A 97 13.32 0.12 -3.96
CA ILE A 97 13.78 1.04 -2.90
C ILE A 97 15.27 0.87 -2.65
N VAL A 98 15.77 -0.35 -2.68
CA VAL A 98 17.14 -0.67 -2.28
C VAL A 98 18.18 -0.39 -3.37
N ILE A 99 17.77 -0.16 -4.63
CA ILE A 99 18.69 0.00 -5.78
C ILE A 99 19.74 1.10 -5.56
N GLY A 100 19.33 2.22 -4.97
CA GLY A 100 20.25 3.33 -4.65
C GLY A 100 21.18 3.00 -3.48
N ILE A 101 20.69 2.25 -2.49
CA ILE A 101 21.42 1.93 -1.27
C ILE A 101 22.49 0.84 -1.50
N VAL A 102 22.18 -0.14 -2.36
CA VAL A 102 23.10 -1.26 -2.72
C VAL A 102 24.40 -0.76 -3.34
N VAL A 103 24.31 0.34 -4.08
CA VAL A 103 25.46 0.91 -4.80
C VAL A 103 26.49 1.52 -3.85
N ASP A 104 26.08 1.99 -2.68
CA ASP A 104 26.92 2.72 -1.75
C ASP A 104 28.13 1.91 -1.28
N ASP A 105 27.93 0.63 -0.93
CA ASP A 105 28.99 -0.28 -0.49
C ASP A 105 30.05 -0.45 -1.60
N ALA A 106 29.59 -0.70 -2.81
CA ALA A 106 30.46 -0.89 -3.98
C ALA A 106 31.22 0.41 -4.35
N ILE A 107 30.60 1.57 -4.23
CA ILE A 107 31.25 2.88 -4.49
C ILE A 107 32.41 3.09 -3.52
N VAL A 108 32.15 2.93 -2.22
CA VAL A 108 33.14 3.20 -1.18
C VAL A 108 34.36 2.28 -1.31
N VAL A 109 34.13 0.98 -1.59
CA VAL A 109 35.22 0.02 -1.77
C VAL A 109 36.00 0.31 -3.06
N SER A 110 35.33 0.50 -4.19
CA SER A 110 35.96 0.74 -5.49
C SER A 110 36.73 2.06 -5.52
N GLU A 111 36.20 3.12 -4.88
CA GLU A 111 36.87 4.42 -4.79
C GLU A 111 38.12 4.34 -3.91
N ASN A 112 38.09 3.56 -2.82
CA ASN A 112 39.26 3.37 -1.98
C ASN A 112 40.37 2.57 -2.71
N ILE A 113 40.03 1.55 -3.49
CA ILE A 113 40.96 0.82 -4.35
C ILE A 113 41.55 1.76 -5.40
N GLN A 114 40.72 2.55 -6.08
CA GLN A 114 41.15 3.51 -7.10
C GLN A 114 42.11 4.55 -6.54
N ARG A 115 41.87 5.03 -5.33
CA ARG A 115 42.76 5.97 -4.63
C ARG A 115 44.18 5.42 -4.52
N TYR A 116 44.34 4.16 -4.08
CA TYR A 116 45.67 3.55 -3.98
C TYR A 116 46.36 3.35 -5.34
N ILE A 117 45.58 3.01 -6.38
CA ILE A 117 46.10 2.91 -7.75
C ILE A 117 46.57 4.28 -8.25
N ASP A 118 45.81 5.35 -7.98
CA ASP A 118 46.16 6.71 -8.39
C ASP A 118 47.37 7.26 -7.63
N GLU A 119 47.60 6.86 -6.37
CA GLU A 119 48.79 7.09 -5.56
C GLU A 119 50.03 6.35 -6.07
N GLY A 120 49.88 5.41 -7.04
CA GLY A 120 50.96 4.69 -7.68
C GLY A 120 51.26 3.30 -7.11
N MET A 121 50.40 2.76 -6.26
CA MET A 121 50.51 1.40 -5.75
C MET A 121 50.22 0.38 -6.86
N ASP A 122 50.88 -0.79 -6.81
CA ASP A 122 50.52 -1.91 -7.71
C ASP A 122 49.07 -2.31 -7.54
N ARG A 123 48.44 -2.74 -8.65
CA ARG A 123 47.01 -3.03 -8.67
C ARG A 123 46.60 -4.15 -7.72
N TYR A 124 47.41 -5.19 -7.60
CA TYR A 124 47.14 -6.29 -6.68
C TYR A 124 47.16 -5.81 -5.22
N ASP A 125 48.21 -5.12 -4.82
CA ASP A 125 48.36 -4.57 -3.47
C ASP A 125 47.31 -3.49 -3.16
N ALA A 126 47.00 -2.63 -4.13
CA ALA A 126 45.96 -1.61 -4.04
C ALA A 126 44.57 -2.24 -3.80
N THR A 127 44.28 -3.33 -4.53
CA THR A 127 43.01 -4.05 -4.39
C THR A 127 42.88 -4.69 -3.01
N ILE A 128 43.91 -5.44 -2.59
CA ILE A 128 43.88 -6.10 -1.28
C ILE A 128 43.81 -5.08 -0.14
N ARG A 129 44.65 -4.06 -0.17
CA ARG A 129 44.71 -3.05 0.88
C ARG A 129 43.44 -2.19 0.91
N GLY A 130 43.00 -1.75 -0.27
CA GLY A 130 41.81 -0.91 -0.40
C GLY A 130 40.54 -1.62 0.07
N THR A 131 40.39 -2.90 -0.26
CA THR A 131 39.27 -3.72 0.20
C THR A 131 39.33 -3.97 1.71
N LYS A 132 40.51 -4.45 2.21
CA LYS A 132 40.68 -4.81 3.62
C LYS A 132 40.40 -3.64 4.56
N GLU A 133 40.77 -2.42 4.18
CA GLU A 133 40.55 -1.21 4.94
C GLU A 133 39.05 -0.86 5.05
N MET A 134 38.26 -1.23 4.02
CA MET A 134 36.81 -0.93 3.97
C MET A 134 35.92 -2.06 4.53
N ILE A 135 36.44 -3.27 4.79
CA ILE A 135 35.63 -4.38 5.31
C ILE A 135 34.85 -3.95 6.56
N LEU A 136 35.55 -3.45 7.58
CA LEU A 136 34.89 -3.15 8.86
C LEU A 136 33.94 -1.95 8.76
N PRO A 137 34.33 -0.77 8.20
CA PRO A 137 33.41 0.35 8.06
C PRO A 137 32.16 0.03 7.26
N VAL A 138 32.30 -0.61 6.09
CA VAL A 138 31.17 -0.92 5.20
C VAL A 138 30.25 -1.98 5.84
N THR A 139 30.82 -3.05 6.43
CA THR A 139 29.99 -4.06 7.14
C THR A 139 29.17 -3.44 8.26
N LEU A 140 29.78 -2.58 9.08
CA LEU A 140 29.09 -1.93 10.20
C LEU A 140 28.01 -0.95 9.71
N ALA A 141 28.28 -0.24 8.61
CA ALA A 141 27.33 0.65 7.97
C ALA A 141 26.11 -0.14 7.45
N THR A 142 26.33 -1.22 6.70
CA THR A 142 25.27 -2.10 6.20
C THR A 142 24.47 -2.74 7.35
N VAL A 143 25.15 -3.23 8.40
CA VAL A 143 24.48 -3.76 9.61
C VAL A 143 23.60 -2.69 10.26
N THR A 144 24.06 -1.43 10.34
CA THR A 144 23.25 -0.34 10.92
C THR A 144 22.01 -0.07 10.07
N THR A 145 22.13 -0.14 8.75
CA THR A 145 20.98 -0.01 7.83
C THR A 145 20.01 -1.17 7.98
N VAL A 146 20.50 -2.41 8.04
CA VAL A 146 19.68 -3.61 8.29
C VAL A 146 18.92 -3.50 9.62
N VAL A 147 19.62 -3.09 10.67
CA VAL A 147 19.06 -2.91 12.02
C VAL A 147 17.95 -1.85 12.03
N ALA A 148 18.04 -0.81 11.22
CA ALA A 148 16.99 0.21 11.11
C ALA A 148 15.66 -0.35 10.53
N PHE A 149 15.73 -1.38 9.68
CA PHE A 149 14.55 -2.03 9.10
C PHE A 149 13.96 -3.16 9.95
N LEU A 150 14.75 -3.80 10.85
CA LEU A 150 14.29 -4.93 11.67
C LEU A 150 13.03 -4.65 12.49
N PRO A 151 12.86 -3.48 13.13
CA PRO A 151 11.71 -3.22 13.97
C PRO A 151 10.36 -3.25 13.26
N ILE A 152 10.33 -3.10 11.91
CA ILE A 152 9.11 -3.19 11.12
C ILE A 152 8.47 -4.58 11.25
N PHE A 153 9.26 -5.64 11.51
CA PHE A 153 8.74 -6.99 11.76
C PHE A 153 7.96 -7.13 13.08
N MET A 154 8.02 -6.13 13.96
CA MET A 154 7.21 -6.12 15.20
C MET A 154 5.77 -5.64 14.98
N MET A 155 5.46 -5.11 13.82
CA MET A 155 4.10 -4.70 13.49
C MET A 155 3.16 -5.91 13.49
N GLN A 156 1.90 -5.69 13.85
CA GLN A 156 0.90 -6.74 13.98
C GLN A 156 -0.28 -6.53 13.02
N GLY A 157 -1.02 -7.63 12.77
CA GLY A 157 -2.21 -7.62 11.93
C GLY A 157 -1.95 -7.87 10.44
N GLU A 158 -3.01 -7.91 9.66
CA GLU A 158 -2.96 -8.24 8.21
C GLU A 158 -2.12 -7.25 7.41
N THR A 159 -2.15 -5.97 7.79
CA THR A 159 -1.34 -4.91 7.16
C THR A 159 0.15 -5.17 7.34
N ALA A 160 0.56 -5.66 8.50
CA ALA A 160 1.95 -5.97 8.80
C ALA A 160 2.46 -7.12 7.92
N LEU A 161 1.66 -8.18 7.73
CA LEU A 161 2.02 -9.31 6.87
C LEU A 161 2.28 -8.88 5.41
N PHE A 162 1.50 -7.91 4.93
CA PHE A 162 1.69 -7.34 3.59
C PHE A 162 2.99 -6.51 3.50
N ILE A 163 3.25 -5.67 4.50
CA ILE A 163 4.35 -4.69 4.48
C ILE A 163 5.70 -5.31 4.82
N MET A 164 5.74 -6.34 5.68
CA MET A 164 7.00 -6.94 6.14
C MET A 164 7.87 -7.52 5.00
N LEU A 165 7.28 -7.79 3.84
CA LEU A 165 8.04 -8.28 2.68
C LEU A 165 8.96 -7.20 2.08
N ILE A 166 8.62 -5.91 2.24
CA ILE A 166 9.46 -4.79 1.80
C ILE A 166 10.80 -4.79 2.57
N PRO A 167 10.82 -4.64 3.91
CA PRO A 167 12.08 -4.66 4.67
C PRO A 167 12.81 -5.99 4.55
N LEU A 168 12.11 -7.12 4.44
CA LEU A 168 12.75 -8.42 4.22
C LEU A 168 13.57 -8.43 2.93
N THR A 169 12.96 -7.98 1.84
CA THR A 169 13.64 -7.90 0.53
C THR A 169 14.81 -6.94 0.58
N VAL A 170 14.65 -5.76 1.20
CA VAL A 170 15.73 -4.78 1.38
C VAL A 170 16.90 -5.40 2.14
N ILE A 171 16.65 -6.06 3.28
CA ILE A 171 17.68 -6.69 4.12
C ILE A 171 18.45 -7.76 3.34
N ILE A 172 17.73 -8.65 2.64
CA ILE A 172 18.37 -9.75 1.93
C ILE A 172 19.23 -9.22 0.78
N ILE A 173 18.77 -8.22 0.03
CA ILE A 173 19.54 -7.63 -1.06
C ILE A 173 20.75 -6.84 -0.53
N LEU A 174 20.63 -6.13 0.59
CA LEU A 174 21.76 -5.46 1.25
C LEU A 174 22.84 -6.45 1.70
N LEU A 175 22.45 -7.60 2.27
CA LEU A 175 23.39 -8.66 2.62
C LEU A 175 24.04 -9.25 1.35
N GLY A 176 23.29 -9.38 0.25
CA GLY A 176 23.81 -9.76 -1.07
C GLY A 176 24.82 -8.73 -1.60
N SER A 177 24.58 -7.44 -1.44
CA SER A 177 25.49 -6.36 -1.81
C SER A 177 26.79 -6.40 -1.02
N LEU A 178 26.70 -6.65 0.28
CA LEU A 178 27.90 -6.81 1.11
C LEU A 178 28.79 -7.98 0.62
N PHE A 179 28.15 -9.10 0.29
CA PHE A 179 28.83 -10.26 -0.30
C PHE A 179 29.48 -9.94 -1.65
N GLU A 180 28.78 -9.21 -2.51
CA GLU A 180 29.30 -8.75 -3.80
C GLU A 180 30.50 -7.83 -3.61
N SER A 181 30.38 -6.81 -2.76
CA SER A 181 31.39 -5.78 -2.54
C SER A 181 32.72 -6.30 -1.98
N PHE A 182 32.71 -7.45 -1.29
CA PHE A 182 33.96 -8.01 -0.75
C PHE A 182 34.51 -9.21 -1.50
N LEU A 183 33.73 -9.88 -2.35
CA LEU A 183 34.18 -11.06 -3.08
C LEU A 183 34.31 -10.79 -4.58
N PHE A 184 33.30 -10.23 -5.22
CA PHE A 184 33.29 -10.04 -6.68
C PHE A 184 33.86 -8.70 -7.12
N LEU A 185 33.48 -7.62 -6.46
CA LEU A 185 33.96 -6.28 -6.80
C LEU A 185 35.49 -6.14 -6.75
N PRO A 186 36.22 -6.69 -5.74
CA PRO A 186 37.67 -6.63 -5.75
C PRO A 186 38.31 -7.33 -6.95
N LEU A 187 37.75 -8.48 -7.36
CA LEU A 187 38.21 -9.22 -8.53
C LEU A 187 38.09 -8.38 -9.80
N HIS A 188 36.89 -7.81 -10.03
CA HIS A 188 36.68 -6.94 -11.17
C HIS A 188 37.52 -5.65 -11.10
N SER A 189 37.74 -5.11 -9.90
CA SER A 189 38.57 -3.94 -9.69
C SER A 189 40.03 -4.22 -10.07
N TYR A 190 40.59 -5.38 -9.70
CA TYR A 190 41.91 -5.79 -10.09
C TYR A 190 42.07 -5.89 -11.62
N GLU A 191 41.08 -6.42 -12.32
CA GLU A 191 41.14 -6.61 -13.77
C GLU A 191 40.99 -5.27 -14.53
N TYR A 192 40.02 -4.43 -14.16
CA TYR A 192 39.59 -3.30 -14.97
C TYR A 192 40.14 -1.94 -14.51
N LEU A 193 40.42 -1.73 -13.20
CA LEU A 193 40.89 -0.44 -12.73
C LEU A 193 42.32 -0.13 -13.18
N ARG A 194 42.54 1.09 -13.55
CA ARG A 194 43.83 1.67 -13.99
C ARG A 194 43.92 3.10 -13.47
N LYS A 195 45.12 3.67 -13.44
CA LYS A 195 45.30 5.07 -13.13
C LYS A 195 44.34 5.93 -13.97
N SER A 196 43.61 6.81 -13.30
CA SER A 196 42.50 7.54 -13.91
C SER A 196 42.71 9.05 -13.79
N ASN A 197 42.30 9.77 -14.84
CA ASN A 197 42.13 11.22 -14.77
C ASN A 197 40.65 11.49 -14.43
N ASN A 198 40.38 12.16 -13.33
CA ASN A 198 39.02 12.56 -12.95
C ASN A 198 38.43 13.52 -13.97
N ILE A 199 37.17 13.27 -14.38
CA ILE A 199 36.44 14.15 -15.32
C ILE A 199 36.05 15.46 -14.61
N VAL A 200 35.66 15.39 -13.34
CA VAL A 200 35.21 16.54 -12.54
C VAL A 200 36.35 17.08 -11.67
N ASN A 201 36.58 18.37 -11.74
CA ASN A 201 37.48 19.05 -10.80
C ASN A 201 36.75 19.39 -9.49
N TRP A 202 37.07 18.67 -8.44
CA TRP A 202 36.44 18.81 -7.12
C TRP A 202 37.03 19.98 -6.28
N VAL A 203 38.16 20.55 -6.66
CA VAL A 203 38.84 21.59 -5.89
C VAL A 203 37.96 22.81 -5.59
N PRO A 204 37.20 23.38 -6.56
CA PRO A 204 36.33 24.53 -6.26
C PRO A 204 35.26 24.19 -5.19
N LEU A 205 34.66 22.99 -5.25
CA LEU A 205 33.67 22.54 -4.29
C LEU A 205 34.29 22.30 -2.91
N GLN A 206 35.48 21.71 -2.86
CA GLN A 206 36.24 21.52 -1.61
C GLN A 206 36.58 22.86 -0.94
N ASN A 207 36.97 23.86 -1.72
CA ASN A 207 37.28 25.21 -1.18
C ASN A 207 36.02 25.96 -0.72
N PHE A 208 34.88 25.75 -1.40
CA PHE A 208 33.58 26.24 -0.95
C PHE A 208 33.19 25.60 0.37
N TYR A 209 33.27 24.26 0.45
CA TYR A 209 32.97 23.47 1.64
C TYR A 209 33.79 23.94 2.85
N GLU A 210 35.11 24.11 2.68
CA GLU A 210 36.00 24.60 3.73
C GLU A 210 35.55 25.95 4.25
N ARG A 211 35.24 26.91 3.34
CA ARG A 211 34.78 28.26 3.73
C ARG A 211 33.49 28.19 4.55
N VAL A 212 32.55 27.37 4.14
CA VAL A 212 31.28 27.20 4.89
C VAL A 212 31.53 26.60 6.26
N VAL A 213 32.32 25.52 6.38
CA VAL A 213 32.64 24.90 7.66
C VAL A 213 33.35 25.90 8.60
N LEU A 214 34.33 26.67 8.10
CA LEU A 214 34.98 27.72 8.87
C LEU A 214 34.02 28.80 9.35
N HIS A 215 33.07 29.19 8.50
CA HIS A 215 32.05 30.17 8.85
C HIS A 215 31.12 29.66 9.95
N LEU A 216 30.67 28.39 9.84
CA LEU A 216 29.85 27.72 10.86
C LEU A 216 30.59 27.62 12.21
N LEU A 217 31.89 27.33 12.18
CA LEU A 217 32.75 27.31 13.38
C LEU A 217 32.95 28.68 14.00
N HIS A 218 33.08 29.72 13.16
CA HIS A 218 33.24 31.09 13.63
C HIS A 218 31.95 31.58 14.33
N TYR A 219 30.80 31.33 13.76
CA TYR A 219 29.49 31.69 14.33
C TYR A 219 28.84 30.52 15.11
N LYS A 220 29.64 29.80 15.89
CA LYS A 220 29.22 28.51 16.59
C LYS A 220 27.91 28.62 17.35
N LYS A 221 27.62 29.75 18.02
CA LYS A 221 26.37 29.93 18.78
C LYS A 221 25.12 30.01 17.87
N ILE A 222 25.24 30.73 16.76
CA ILE A 222 24.15 30.87 15.78
C ILE A 222 23.93 29.55 15.05
N SER A 223 25.00 28.85 14.69
CA SER A 223 24.94 27.53 14.06
C SER A 223 24.26 26.51 14.95
N LEU A 224 24.60 26.48 16.25
CA LEU A 224 23.90 25.60 17.23
C LEU A 224 22.42 25.96 17.38
N LEU A 225 22.11 27.27 17.47
CA LEU A 225 20.70 27.71 17.54
C LEU A 225 19.90 27.22 16.31
N PHE A 226 20.47 27.34 15.13
CA PHE A 226 19.86 26.90 13.88
C PHE A 226 19.58 25.38 13.90
N PHE A 227 20.59 24.57 14.19
CA PHE A 227 20.46 23.12 14.16
C PHE A 227 19.58 22.55 15.27
N PHE A 228 19.64 23.09 16.49
CA PHE A 228 18.92 22.53 17.64
C PHE A 228 17.57 23.18 17.93
N ILE A 229 17.28 24.33 17.37
CA ILE A 229 16.00 25.03 17.59
C ILE A 229 15.22 25.20 16.28
N VAL A 230 15.82 25.82 15.25
CA VAL A 230 15.08 26.16 14.02
C VAL A 230 14.68 24.90 13.26
N ILE A 231 15.58 23.95 13.07
CA ILE A 231 15.27 22.70 12.35
C ILE A 231 14.19 21.86 13.06
N PRO A 232 14.31 21.54 14.38
CA PRO A 232 13.27 20.79 15.07
C PRO A 232 11.90 21.51 15.09
N LEU A 233 11.90 22.84 15.29
CA LEU A 233 10.66 23.61 15.28
C LEU A 233 9.99 23.57 13.89
N SER A 234 10.77 23.71 12.82
CA SER A 234 10.30 23.58 11.45
C SER A 234 9.77 22.16 11.15
N THR A 235 10.43 21.15 11.69
CA THR A 235 9.99 19.73 11.55
C THR A 235 8.62 19.54 12.19
N VAL A 236 8.44 20.00 13.44
CA VAL A 236 7.16 19.90 14.15
C VAL A 236 6.08 20.70 13.41
N PHE A 237 6.37 21.92 12.99
CA PHE A 237 5.43 22.78 12.26
C PHE A 237 4.97 22.10 10.95
N LEU A 238 5.89 21.56 10.14
CA LEU A 238 5.53 20.87 8.91
C LEU A 238 4.75 19.57 9.20
N ALA A 239 5.19 18.77 10.16
CA ALA A 239 4.53 17.51 10.50
C ALA A 239 3.08 17.71 10.95
N THR A 240 2.81 18.77 11.72
CA THR A 240 1.46 19.08 12.21
C THR A 240 0.57 19.75 11.14
N SER A 241 1.17 20.39 10.14
CA SER A 241 0.43 21.06 9.05
C SER A 241 0.04 20.11 7.91
N MET A 242 0.59 18.90 7.87
CA MET A 242 0.36 17.95 6.78
C MET A 242 -0.78 16.98 7.12
N LYS A 243 -1.61 16.69 6.10
CA LYS A 243 -2.65 15.66 6.22
C LYS A 243 -2.01 14.27 6.23
N PHE A 244 -2.63 13.35 6.97
CA PHE A 244 -2.24 11.94 7.00
C PHE A 244 -3.32 11.09 6.33
N GLN A 245 -2.89 10.15 5.47
CA GLN A 245 -3.73 9.12 4.89
C GLN A 245 -3.06 7.75 5.07
N PHE A 246 -3.82 6.69 5.23
CA PHE A 246 -3.24 5.38 5.51
C PHE A 246 -2.46 4.85 4.29
N PHE A 247 -3.09 4.82 3.11
CA PHE A 247 -2.48 4.55 1.81
C PHE A 247 -2.82 5.62 0.80
N PRO A 248 -1.92 5.93 -0.15
CA PRO A 248 -2.25 6.75 -1.32
C PRO A 248 -3.33 6.07 -2.17
N ASN A 249 -4.17 6.87 -2.83
CA ASN A 249 -5.09 6.34 -3.83
C ASN A 249 -4.33 6.02 -5.11
N PHE A 250 -4.65 4.90 -5.71
CA PHE A 250 -4.23 4.57 -7.07
C PHE A 250 -5.46 4.37 -7.96
N ASP A 251 -5.27 4.50 -9.26
CA ASP A 251 -6.32 4.31 -10.25
C ASP A 251 -6.41 2.84 -10.64
N GLY A 252 -7.63 2.28 -10.66
CA GLY A 252 -7.90 0.92 -11.09
C GLY A 252 -8.64 0.90 -12.43
N ASN A 253 -8.79 -0.28 -13.04
CA ASN A 253 -9.48 -0.45 -14.32
C ASN A 253 -10.89 -1.02 -14.16
N PHE A 254 -11.40 -1.12 -12.93
CA PHE A 254 -12.72 -1.70 -12.67
C PHE A 254 -13.59 -0.75 -11.86
N LEU A 255 -14.86 -0.66 -12.28
CA LEU A 255 -15.96 -0.14 -11.49
C LEU A 255 -16.96 -1.27 -11.24
N TYR A 256 -17.43 -1.38 -10.01
CA TYR A 256 -18.38 -2.39 -9.60
C TYR A 256 -19.69 -1.73 -9.20
N ILE A 257 -20.79 -2.17 -9.80
CA ILE A 257 -22.14 -1.79 -9.40
C ILE A 257 -22.71 -2.92 -8.57
N SER A 258 -23.05 -2.63 -7.33
CA SER A 258 -23.59 -3.58 -6.37
C SER A 258 -25.04 -3.24 -6.10
N GLY A 259 -25.95 -4.16 -6.45
CA GLY A 259 -27.39 -3.98 -6.29
C GLY A 259 -28.01 -4.99 -5.35
N LYS A 260 -29.00 -4.52 -4.56
CA LYS A 260 -29.84 -5.35 -3.71
C LYS A 260 -31.30 -4.98 -3.88
N LEU A 261 -32.07 -5.93 -4.35
CA LEU A 261 -33.52 -5.95 -4.35
C LEU A 261 -34.03 -6.58 -3.06
N SER A 262 -35.33 -6.68 -2.89
CA SER A 262 -35.90 -7.49 -1.82
C SER A 262 -35.36 -8.92 -1.88
N ILE A 263 -35.06 -9.49 -0.75
CA ILE A 263 -34.57 -10.88 -0.65
C ILE A 263 -35.59 -11.90 -1.19
N ASN A 264 -36.86 -11.52 -1.31
CA ASN A 264 -37.92 -12.33 -1.88
C ASN A 264 -37.97 -12.27 -3.42
N THR A 265 -37.19 -11.39 -4.05
CA THR A 265 -37.18 -11.26 -5.51
C THR A 265 -36.63 -12.53 -6.16
N PRO A 266 -37.37 -13.16 -7.11
CA PRO A 266 -36.88 -14.31 -7.84
C PRO A 266 -35.62 -14.01 -8.63
N LEU A 267 -34.77 -15.02 -8.84
CA LEU A 267 -33.52 -14.88 -9.57
C LEU A 267 -33.74 -14.37 -11.01
N GLU A 268 -34.78 -14.84 -11.67
CA GLU A 268 -35.19 -14.42 -13.03
C GLU A 268 -35.53 -12.93 -13.12
N GLU A 269 -36.19 -12.38 -12.10
CA GLU A 269 -36.52 -10.97 -12.03
C GLU A 269 -35.28 -10.13 -11.77
N THR A 270 -34.41 -10.57 -10.84
CA THR A 270 -33.12 -9.95 -10.59
C THR A 270 -32.25 -9.91 -11.86
N TYR A 271 -32.26 -11.00 -12.64
CA TYR A 271 -31.60 -11.08 -13.93
C TYR A 271 -32.14 -10.01 -14.92
N LYS A 272 -33.45 -9.89 -15.06
CA LYS A 272 -34.08 -8.91 -15.97
C LYS A 272 -33.69 -7.47 -15.59
N ILE A 273 -33.73 -7.16 -14.30
CA ILE A 273 -33.39 -5.83 -13.78
C ILE A 273 -31.89 -5.54 -13.97
N SER A 274 -31.02 -6.49 -13.64
CA SER A 274 -29.57 -6.28 -13.83
C SER A 274 -29.20 -6.13 -15.30
N LYS A 275 -29.85 -6.87 -16.19
CA LYS A 275 -29.68 -6.76 -17.65
C LYS A 275 -30.11 -5.39 -18.18
N GLU A 276 -31.21 -4.83 -17.68
CA GLU A 276 -31.64 -3.48 -18.08
C GLU A 276 -30.61 -2.42 -17.64
N ILE A 277 -30.03 -2.55 -16.45
CA ILE A 277 -28.96 -1.65 -15.98
C ILE A 277 -27.70 -1.85 -16.85
N GLU A 278 -27.34 -3.08 -17.18
CA GLU A 278 -26.20 -3.38 -18.04
C GLU A 278 -26.38 -2.76 -19.44
N GLU A 279 -27.55 -2.93 -20.05
CA GLU A 279 -27.86 -2.35 -21.35
C GLU A 279 -27.78 -0.81 -21.34
N GLU A 280 -28.21 -0.16 -20.26
CA GLU A 280 -28.08 1.28 -20.10
C GLU A 280 -26.61 1.72 -20.01
N LEU A 281 -25.80 1.02 -19.22
CA LEU A 281 -24.37 1.30 -19.12
C LEU A 281 -23.64 1.11 -20.45
N VAL A 282 -24.02 0.09 -21.21
CA VAL A 282 -23.42 -0.17 -22.55
C VAL A 282 -23.75 0.95 -23.55
N LYS A 283 -24.90 1.65 -23.44
CA LYS A 283 -25.19 2.84 -24.28
C LYS A 283 -24.16 3.95 -24.07
N HIS A 284 -23.60 4.04 -22.84
CA HIS A 284 -22.55 4.99 -22.47
C HIS A 284 -21.13 4.45 -22.65
N LYS A 285 -20.96 3.41 -23.51
CA LYS A 285 -19.68 2.71 -23.70
C LYS A 285 -18.51 3.64 -24.03
N GLU A 286 -18.72 4.62 -24.88
CA GLU A 286 -17.67 5.57 -25.28
C GLU A 286 -17.35 6.55 -24.14
N GLU A 287 -18.35 7.03 -23.42
CA GLU A 287 -18.20 7.95 -22.29
C GLU A 287 -17.37 7.35 -21.17
N PHE A 288 -17.65 6.11 -20.80
CA PHE A 288 -16.91 5.40 -19.77
C PHE A 288 -15.64 4.73 -20.28
N SER A 289 -15.38 4.76 -21.57
CA SER A 289 -14.30 3.97 -22.17
C SER A 289 -14.38 2.50 -21.73
N LEU A 290 -15.58 1.90 -21.87
CA LEU A 290 -15.84 0.52 -21.47
C LEU A 290 -15.18 -0.45 -22.44
N LYS A 291 -14.44 -1.40 -21.89
CA LYS A 291 -13.88 -2.55 -22.59
C LYS A 291 -14.87 -3.72 -22.56
N ALA A 292 -15.38 -4.05 -21.39
CA ALA A 292 -16.36 -5.10 -21.17
C ALA A 292 -17.29 -4.76 -19.99
N VAL A 293 -18.48 -5.35 -20.00
CA VAL A 293 -19.40 -5.34 -18.85
C VAL A 293 -19.82 -6.79 -18.61
N SER A 294 -19.77 -7.21 -17.37
CA SER A 294 -20.21 -8.55 -16.95
C SER A 294 -21.10 -8.45 -15.71
N SER A 295 -22.07 -9.34 -15.61
CA SER A 295 -23.04 -9.36 -14.52
C SER A 295 -23.06 -10.72 -13.84
N VAL A 296 -22.99 -10.72 -12.52
CA VAL A 296 -23.14 -11.91 -11.68
C VAL A 296 -24.43 -11.75 -10.87
N ILE A 297 -25.38 -12.68 -11.08
CA ILE A 297 -26.66 -12.67 -10.42
C ILE A 297 -26.65 -13.64 -9.26
N GLY A 298 -27.29 -13.27 -8.16
CA GLY A 298 -27.28 -14.09 -6.92
C GLY A 298 -26.05 -13.90 -6.05
N TYR A 299 -25.16 -12.98 -6.43
CA TYR A 299 -23.95 -12.65 -5.70
C TYR A 299 -23.71 -11.14 -5.74
N ARG A 300 -23.32 -10.57 -4.62
CA ARG A 300 -22.77 -9.21 -4.56
C ARG A 300 -21.74 -9.06 -3.45
N ARG A 301 -20.89 -8.07 -3.59
CA ARG A 301 -20.10 -7.49 -2.50
C ARG A 301 -20.74 -6.15 -2.12
N SER A 302 -21.10 -6.00 -0.85
CA SER A 302 -21.67 -4.73 -0.36
C SER A 302 -20.59 -3.66 -0.20
N LEU A 303 -21.00 -2.41 -0.01
CA LEU A 303 -20.10 -1.30 0.30
C LEU A 303 -19.27 -1.52 1.56
N SER A 304 -19.80 -2.30 2.52
CA SER A 304 -19.07 -2.74 3.71
C SER A 304 -18.01 -3.82 3.44
N GLY A 305 -17.89 -4.29 2.19
CA GLY A 305 -17.01 -5.39 1.79
C GLY A 305 -17.53 -6.77 2.18
N GLU A 306 -18.76 -6.89 2.72
CA GLU A 306 -19.39 -8.16 2.99
C GLU A 306 -19.92 -8.80 1.71
N THR A 307 -19.72 -10.11 1.59
CA THR A 307 -20.27 -10.93 0.51
C THR A 307 -21.70 -11.37 0.85
N GLN A 308 -22.62 -11.20 -0.09
CA GLN A 308 -24.01 -11.65 0.01
C GLN A 308 -24.35 -12.59 -1.14
N ARG A 309 -25.13 -13.64 -0.82
CA ARG A 309 -25.57 -14.64 -1.78
C ARG A 309 -27.03 -14.95 -1.56
N ASN A 310 -27.90 -14.39 -2.38
CA ASN A 310 -29.33 -14.71 -2.43
C ASN A 310 -29.89 -14.27 -3.79
N SER A 311 -31.12 -14.66 -4.09
CA SER A 311 -31.76 -14.40 -5.38
C SER A 311 -31.95 -12.91 -5.70
N GLY A 312 -32.06 -12.05 -4.69
CA GLY A 312 -32.33 -10.61 -4.88
C GLY A 312 -31.08 -9.73 -4.99
N VAL A 313 -29.88 -10.31 -5.18
CA VAL A 313 -28.64 -9.52 -5.30
C VAL A 313 -27.95 -9.74 -6.63
N PHE A 314 -27.22 -8.71 -7.07
CA PHE A 314 -26.38 -8.79 -8.27
C PHE A 314 -25.16 -7.88 -8.15
N MET A 315 -24.17 -8.16 -8.99
CA MET A 315 -22.97 -7.34 -9.13
C MET A 315 -22.63 -7.21 -10.61
N ILE A 316 -22.51 -5.98 -11.10
CA ILE A 316 -22.10 -5.69 -12.46
C ILE A 316 -20.67 -5.16 -12.40
N THR A 317 -19.77 -5.77 -13.16
CA THR A 317 -18.38 -5.36 -13.31
C THR A 317 -18.24 -4.60 -14.62
N MET A 318 -17.81 -3.34 -14.54
CA MET A 318 -17.44 -2.53 -15.69
C MET A 318 -15.91 -2.57 -15.83
N GLU A 319 -15.39 -3.27 -16.83
CA GLU A 319 -13.97 -3.25 -17.19
C GLU A 319 -13.72 -2.06 -18.11
N LEU A 320 -12.86 -1.16 -17.68
CA LEU A 320 -12.47 0.05 -18.42
C LEU A 320 -11.20 -0.22 -19.24
N TYR A 321 -11.02 0.51 -20.34
CA TYR A 321 -9.74 0.54 -21.01
C TYR A 321 -8.66 1.09 -20.09
N ASP A 322 -7.43 0.67 -20.31
CA ASP A 322 -6.27 1.16 -19.58
C ASP A 322 -6.13 2.67 -19.73
N ARG A 323 -5.63 3.31 -18.68
CA ARG A 323 -5.46 4.76 -18.70
C ARG A 323 -4.25 5.15 -19.52
N GLU A 324 -4.40 6.19 -20.35
CA GLU A 324 -3.26 6.79 -21.03
C GLU A 324 -2.23 7.25 -20.00
N ALA A 325 -0.96 6.92 -20.25
CA ALA A 325 0.14 7.32 -19.37
C ALA A 325 0.16 8.84 -19.20
N SER A 326 -0.01 9.29 -17.94
CA SER A 326 -0.14 10.71 -17.60
C SER A 326 1.21 11.43 -17.57
N ASN A 327 2.30 10.68 -17.53
CA ASN A 327 3.65 11.23 -17.41
C ASN A 327 4.53 10.86 -18.59
N PHE A 328 5.54 11.70 -18.84
CA PHE A 328 6.50 11.54 -19.94
C PHE A 328 7.24 10.19 -19.87
N PHE A 329 7.56 9.74 -18.67
CA PHE A 329 8.34 8.53 -18.46
C PHE A 329 7.57 7.29 -18.94
N ASP A 330 6.34 7.10 -18.47
CA ASP A 330 5.53 5.93 -18.84
C ASP A 330 5.11 5.97 -20.31
N LYS A 331 4.94 7.17 -20.87
CA LYS A 331 4.54 7.33 -22.26
C LYS A 331 5.65 6.98 -23.26
N TYR A 332 6.90 7.36 -22.96
CA TYR A 332 7.98 7.28 -23.96
C TYR A 332 9.14 6.37 -23.54
N ILE A 333 9.44 6.26 -22.25
CA ILE A 333 10.62 5.55 -21.74
C ILE A 333 10.27 4.12 -21.36
N THR A 334 9.18 3.90 -20.63
CA THR A 334 8.74 2.55 -20.22
C THR A 334 8.59 1.59 -21.40
N PRO A 335 7.92 1.94 -22.52
CA PRO A 335 7.83 1.06 -23.67
C PRO A 335 9.18 0.71 -24.30
N VAL A 336 10.14 1.64 -24.30
CA VAL A 336 11.50 1.40 -24.79
C VAL A 336 12.22 0.35 -23.94
N LEU A 337 12.17 0.53 -22.62
CA LEU A 337 12.88 -0.33 -21.69
C LEU A 337 12.31 -1.75 -21.61
N ASN A 338 11.00 -1.90 -21.84
CA ASN A 338 10.30 -3.19 -21.80
C ASN A 338 10.22 -3.86 -23.17
N PHE A 339 10.78 -3.25 -24.23
CA PHE A 339 10.62 -3.74 -25.61
C PHE A 339 9.17 -3.98 -26.01
N SER A 340 8.23 -3.20 -25.45
CA SER A 340 6.79 -3.34 -25.64
C SER A 340 6.22 -2.41 -26.72
N PHE A 341 7.03 -1.97 -27.69
CA PHE A 341 6.57 -1.17 -28.81
C PHE A 341 5.68 -2.00 -29.73
N ASP A 342 4.40 -1.76 -29.69
CA ASP A 342 3.46 -2.23 -30.71
C ASP A 342 3.04 -1.07 -31.60
N PHE A 343 3.70 -0.92 -32.74
CA PHE A 343 3.39 0.11 -33.72
C PHE A 343 2.13 -0.21 -34.54
N ASN A 344 1.61 -1.44 -34.47
CA ASN A 344 0.58 -1.93 -35.37
C ASN A 344 -0.82 -1.91 -34.74
N ASN A 345 -0.95 -1.75 -33.45
CA ASN A 345 -2.25 -1.77 -32.78
C ASN A 345 -2.32 -0.69 -31.68
N PRO A 346 -2.76 0.55 -32.01
CA PRO A 346 -2.99 1.56 -31.00
C PRO A 346 -4.11 1.07 -30.10
N GLN A 347 -3.76 0.61 -28.90
CA GLN A 347 -4.74 0.21 -27.89
C GLN A 347 -5.61 1.44 -27.55
N LYS A 348 -6.94 1.23 -27.52
CA LYS A 348 -7.86 2.26 -27.07
C LYS A 348 -7.57 2.50 -25.59
N MET A 349 -7.29 3.75 -25.22
CA MET A 349 -6.93 4.15 -23.86
C MET A 349 -7.93 5.19 -23.37
N ARG A 350 -8.19 5.21 -22.07
CA ARG A 350 -9.00 6.25 -21.42
C ARG A 350 -8.12 7.39 -20.89
N GLN A 351 -8.67 8.59 -20.84
CA GLN A 351 -8.00 9.77 -20.28
C GLN A 351 -8.40 10.02 -18.84
N GLU A 352 -9.68 9.83 -18.50
CA GLU A 352 -10.24 10.11 -17.19
C GLU A 352 -9.90 9.03 -16.17
N GLN A 353 -9.78 9.43 -14.91
CA GLN A 353 -9.54 8.50 -13.80
C GLN A 353 -10.85 7.84 -13.36
N THR A 354 -10.77 6.63 -12.80
CA THR A 354 -11.91 5.84 -12.35
C THR A 354 -12.77 6.60 -11.34
N TYR A 355 -12.16 7.41 -10.48
CA TYR A 355 -12.88 8.21 -9.51
C TYR A 355 -13.71 9.36 -10.12
N GLU A 356 -13.39 9.79 -11.36
CA GLU A 356 -14.17 10.80 -12.09
C GLU A 356 -15.38 10.16 -12.77
N LEU A 357 -15.24 8.90 -13.16
CA LEU A 357 -16.29 8.12 -13.79
C LEU A 357 -17.31 7.56 -12.81
N ALA A 358 -16.90 7.20 -11.58
CA ALA A 358 -17.77 6.61 -10.59
C ALA A 358 -19.01 7.47 -10.21
N PRO A 359 -18.92 8.81 -10.03
CA PRO A 359 -20.09 9.66 -9.80
C PRO A 359 -21.06 9.65 -10.97
N ARG A 360 -20.59 9.68 -12.22
CA ARG A 360 -21.44 9.62 -13.42
C ARG A 360 -22.15 8.29 -13.52
N ALA A 361 -21.45 7.17 -13.27
CA ALA A 361 -22.10 5.87 -13.21
C ALA A 361 -23.18 5.83 -12.12
N LYS A 362 -22.95 6.47 -10.97
CA LYS A 362 -23.93 6.58 -9.89
C LYS A 362 -25.18 7.38 -10.31
N GLU A 363 -25.02 8.46 -11.07
CA GLU A 363 -26.13 9.26 -11.58
C GLU A 363 -27.00 8.44 -12.55
N ILE A 364 -26.37 7.70 -13.48
CA ILE A 364 -27.11 6.86 -14.45
C ILE A 364 -27.91 5.78 -13.74
N ILE A 365 -27.32 5.09 -12.78
CA ILE A 365 -28.01 3.99 -12.08
C ILE A 365 -29.03 4.48 -11.04
N ALA A 366 -28.95 5.71 -10.58
CA ALA A 366 -29.84 6.25 -9.53
C ALA A 366 -31.33 6.11 -9.89
N LEU A 367 -31.68 6.25 -11.18
CA LEU A 367 -33.05 6.09 -11.67
C LEU A 367 -33.59 4.68 -11.43
N PHE A 368 -32.74 3.66 -11.51
CA PHE A 368 -33.14 2.27 -11.32
C PHE A 368 -33.45 1.96 -9.85
N LYS A 369 -32.75 2.62 -8.90
CA LYS A 369 -33.02 2.45 -7.46
C LYS A 369 -34.47 2.80 -7.13
N SER A 370 -34.97 3.91 -7.66
CA SER A 370 -36.35 4.34 -7.43
C SER A 370 -37.36 3.49 -8.25
N LYS A 371 -37.03 3.18 -9.51
CA LYS A 371 -37.89 2.43 -10.42
C LYS A 371 -38.24 1.04 -9.88
N TYR A 372 -37.25 0.35 -9.29
CA TYR A 372 -37.40 -1.03 -8.79
C TYR A 372 -37.45 -1.13 -7.27
N ASN A 373 -37.58 0.01 -6.56
CA ASN A 373 -37.60 0.06 -5.10
C ASN A 373 -36.49 -0.77 -4.46
N MET A 374 -35.24 -0.57 -4.95
CA MET A 374 -34.09 -1.35 -4.51
C MET A 374 -33.69 -0.96 -3.09
N GLU A 375 -33.40 -1.97 -2.25
CA GLU A 375 -32.92 -1.75 -0.88
C GLU A 375 -31.55 -1.07 -0.89
N ASP A 376 -30.67 -1.44 -1.85
CA ASP A 376 -29.34 -0.86 -1.98
C ASP A 376 -28.89 -0.88 -3.45
N LEU A 377 -28.25 0.19 -3.90
CA LEU A 377 -27.64 0.29 -5.21
C LEU A 377 -26.50 1.33 -5.15
N GLY A 378 -25.28 0.89 -5.40
CA GLY A 378 -24.10 1.75 -5.30
C GLY A 378 -23.01 1.38 -6.27
N VAL A 379 -22.07 2.31 -6.47
CA VAL A 379 -20.88 2.15 -7.31
C VAL A 379 -19.65 2.06 -6.43
N MET A 380 -18.84 1.03 -6.64
CA MET A 380 -17.58 0.82 -5.92
C MET A 380 -16.41 0.90 -6.89
N GLU A 381 -15.34 1.56 -6.46
CA GLU A 381 -14.05 1.58 -7.14
C GLU A 381 -13.19 0.41 -6.65
N ASP A 382 -12.24 -0.01 -7.49
CA ASP A 382 -11.19 -0.94 -7.08
C ASP A 382 -10.28 -0.25 -6.04
N LYS A 383 -10.23 -0.80 -4.82
CA LYS A 383 -9.40 -0.28 -3.74
C LYS A 383 -8.39 -1.34 -3.30
N PRO A 384 -7.19 -0.94 -2.84
CA PRO A 384 -6.27 -1.89 -2.23
C PRO A 384 -6.96 -2.59 -1.05
N GLY A 385 -6.97 -3.91 -1.06
CA GLY A 385 -7.81 -4.77 -0.24
C GLY A 385 -7.62 -4.75 1.29
N LEU A 386 -6.82 -3.83 1.84
CA LEU A 386 -6.49 -3.76 3.27
C LEU A 386 -7.50 -2.95 4.11
N ILE A 387 -8.26 -2.04 3.49
CA ILE A 387 -9.28 -1.22 4.16
C ILE A 387 -10.58 -1.36 3.38
N LYS A 388 -11.60 -1.95 4.01
CA LYS A 388 -12.91 -2.20 3.39
C LYS A 388 -13.70 -0.92 3.23
N SER A 389 -13.70 -0.07 4.26
CA SER A 389 -14.37 1.24 4.30
C SER A 389 -13.46 2.27 4.97
N ASP A 390 -13.57 3.54 4.54
CA ASP A 390 -12.73 4.61 5.09
C ASP A 390 -13.15 4.93 6.53
N ILE A 391 -14.46 4.85 6.81
CA ILE A 391 -15.06 5.03 8.14
C ILE A 391 -15.91 3.82 8.46
N GLU A 392 -15.76 3.30 9.66
CA GLU A 392 -16.55 2.21 10.21
C GLU A 392 -16.85 2.53 11.69
N ILE A 393 -18.12 2.67 12.02
CA ILE A 393 -18.61 2.99 13.36
C ILE A 393 -19.45 1.84 13.86
N ASN A 394 -18.93 1.09 14.83
CA ASN A 394 -19.66 0.02 15.50
C ASN A 394 -20.38 0.55 16.72
N LEU A 395 -21.68 0.35 16.74
CA LEU A 395 -22.53 0.60 17.89
C LEU A 395 -22.86 -0.72 18.54
N SER A 396 -22.63 -0.84 19.84
CA SER A 396 -22.96 -2.04 20.61
C SER A 396 -23.83 -1.74 21.82
N GLY A 397 -24.75 -2.67 22.12
CA GLY A 397 -25.67 -2.52 23.24
C GLY A 397 -26.65 -3.68 23.35
N THR A 398 -27.46 -3.66 24.40
CA THR A 398 -28.47 -4.68 24.67
C THR A 398 -29.84 -4.35 24.08
N ASN A 399 -30.12 -3.07 23.81
CA ASN A 399 -31.39 -2.62 23.26
C ASN A 399 -31.29 -2.36 21.76
N ASP A 400 -31.94 -3.21 20.97
CA ASP A 400 -31.89 -3.18 19.51
C ASP A 400 -32.55 -1.94 18.90
N GLU A 401 -33.68 -1.46 19.45
CA GLU A 401 -34.37 -0.27 18.96
C GLU A 401 -33.51 0.99 19.15
N MET A 402 -32.80 1.06 20.26
CA MET A 402 -31.85 2.15 20.53
C MET A 402 -30.68 2.13 19.55
N LEU A 403 -30.15 0.95 19.24
CA LEU A 403 -29.10 0.81 18.24
C LEU A 403 -29.57 1.24 16.85
N GLN A 404 -30.80 0.87 16.45
CA GLN A 404 -31.36 1.30 15.17
C GLN A 404 -31.56 2.81 15.08
N SER A 405 -32.13 3.41 16.14
CA SER A 405 -32.33 4.87 16.16
C SER A 405 -31.02 5.64 16.12
N SER A 406 -29.99 5.12 16.78
CA SER A 406 -28.64 5.70 16.79
C SER A 406 -27.98 5.63 15.40
N ILE A 407 -28.12 4.50 14.69
CA ILE A 407 -27.62 4.38 13.29
C ILE A 407 -28.31 5.41 12.40
N LYS A 408 -29.64 5.53 12.43
CA LYS A 408 -30.38 6.49 11.61
C LYS A 408 -29.92 7.94 11.87
N LYS A 409 -29.73 8.29 13.14
CA LYS A 409 -29.24 9.61 13.52
C LYS A 409 -27.85 9.91 12.95
N LEU A 410 -26.98 8.91 12.96
CA LEU A 410 -25.64 9.02 12.35
C LEU A 410 -25.71 9.08 10.83
N GLU A 411 -26.60 8.33 10.17
CA GLU A 411 -26.82 8.38 8.72
C GLU A 411 -27.33 9.74 8.27
N GLU A 412 -28.29 10.31 8.97
CA GLU A 412 -28.77 11.66 8.70
C GLU A 412 -27.62 12.67 8.77
N LYS A 413 -26.80 12.60 9.84
CA LYS A 413 -25.69 13.53 10.03
C LYS A 413 -24.56 13.35 9.05
N ILE A 414 -24.20 12.11 8.70
CA ILE A 414 -23.12 11.82 7.74
C ILE A 414 -23.51 12.27 6.32
N SER A 415 -24.80 12.21 5.97
CA SER A 415 -25.30 12.65 4.66
C SER A 415 -25.13 14.14 4.40
N GLU A 416 -25.03 14.97 5.45
CA GLU A 416 -24.82 16.41 5.37
C GLU A 416 -23.33 16.79 5.19
N ILE A 417 -22.40 15.85 5.37
CA ILE A 417 -20.96 16.14 5.37
C ILE A 417 -20.44 16.12 3.92
N GLU A 418 -19.89 17.25 3.49
CA GLU A 418 -19.24 17.35 2.17
C GLU A 418 -18.03 16.40 2.06
N GLY A 419 -17.92 15.71 0.94
CA GLY A 419 -16.85 14.76 0.67
C GLY A 419 -17.19 13.31 1.01
N ILE A 420 -18.39 13.03 1.55
CA ILE A 420 -18.91 11.65 1.64
C ILE A 420 -19.33 11.22 0.24
N ARG A 421 -18.84 10.06 -0.19
CA ARG A 421 -19.19 9.44 -1.48
C ARG A 421 -20.36 8.50 -1.35
N ASP A 422 -20.30 7.65 -0.36
CA ASP A 422 -21.33 6.64 -0.08
C ASP A 422 -21.30 6.23 1.39
N PHE A 423 -22.46 5.83 1.93
CA PHE A 423 -22.58 5.33 3.29
C PHE A 423 -23.72 4.31 3.36
N GLY A 424 -23.73 3.51 4.40
CA GLY A 424 -24.78 2.53 4.69
C GLY A 424 -24.50 1.76 5.95
N ASP A 425 -25.44 0.90 6.33
CA ASP A 425 -25.37 0.10 7.54
C ASP A 425 -25.28 -1.42 7.26
N ASN A 426 -25.11 -2.20 8.32
CA ASN A 426 -25.16 -3.64 8.27
C ASN A 426 -26.53 -4.22 8.73
N ILE A 427 -27.54 -3.38 8.88
CA ILE A 427 -28.89 -3.80 9.30
C ILE A 427 -29.61 -4.40 8.10
N LYS A 428 -29.82 -5.69 8.11
CA LYS A 428 -30.45 -6.42 7.01
C LYS A 428 -31.64 -7.19 7.52
N LEU A 429 -32.81 -6.88 6.96
CA LEU A 429 -34.02 -7.65 7.20
C LEU A 429 -34.04 -8.85 6.28
N GLY A 430 -34.36 -10.01 6.85
CA GLY A 430 -34.49 -11.28 6.16
C GLY A 430 -35.75 -11.37 5.31
N LYS A 431 -36.02 -12.60 4.86
CA LYS A 431 -37.26 -12.91 4.15
C LYS A 431 -38.46 -12.69 5.06
N MET A 432 -39.61 -12.43 4.43
CA MET A 432 -40.86 -12.46 5.12
C MET A 432 -41.13 -13.91 5.53
N GLU A 433 -41.33 -14.14 6.80
CA GLU A 433 -41.57 -15.47 7.38
C GLU A 433 -42.98 -15.58 7.89
N TYR A 434 -43.58 -16.76 7.76
CA TYR A 434 -44.85 -17.10 8.34
C TYR A 434 -44.62 -17.94 9.60
N LYS A 435 -44.83 -17.33 10.77
CA LYS A 435 -44.81 -18.04 12.06
C LYS A 435 -46.16 -18.65 12.32
N ILE A 436 -46.16 -19.94 12.49
CA ILE A 436 -47.36 -20.70 12.77
C ILE A 436 -47.49 -20.85 14.28
N LYS A 437 -48.55 -20.34 14.86
CA LYS A 437 -48.88 -20.52 16.27
C LYS A 437 -50.13 -21.33 16.41
N ILE A 438 -50.01 -22.53 16.99
CA ILE A 438 -51.16 -23.42 17.17
C ILE A 438 -52.17 -22.82 18.15
N ASN A 439 -53.43 -23.03 17.89
CA ASN A 439 -54.52 -22.63 18.79
C ASN A 439 -55.02 -23.83 19.65
N PRO A 440 -55.80 -23.61 20.71
CA PRO A 440 -56.27 -24.68 21.60
C PRO A 440 -57.06 -25.78 20.87
N TYR A 441 -57.76 -25.45 19.77
CA TYR A 441 -58.45 -26.44 18.97
C TYR A 441 -57.45 -27.36 18.24
N GLY A 442 -56.42 -26.85 17.66
CA GLY A 442 -55.36 -27.64 17.03
C GLY A 442 -54.63 -28.55 18.03
N GLU A 443 -54.36 -28.04 19.24
CA GLU A 443 -53.77 -28.86 20.31
C GLU A 443 -54.70 -30.01 20.73
N SER A 444 -56.01 -29.76 20.82
CA SER A 444 -57.00 -30.80 21.16
C SER A 444 -57.08 -31.90 20.10
N LEU A 445 -56.68 -31.62 18.85
CA LEU A 445 -56.60 -32.61 17.78
C LEU A 445 -55.25 -33.35 17.73
N GLY A 446 -54.38 -33.15 18.72
CA GLY A 446 -53.07 -33.78 18.82
C GLY A 446 -52.02 -33.21 17.86
N LEU A 447 -52.27 -32.04 17.26
CA LEU A 447 -51.30 -31.34 16.41
C LEU A 447 -50.30 -30.58 17.24
N SER A 448 -49.13 -30.35 16.69
CA SER A 448 -48.10 -29.43 17.19
C SER A 448 -47.61 -28.52 16.09
N GLU A 449 -47.01 -27.38 16.44
CA GLU A 449 -46.41 -26.47 15.48
C GLU A 449 -45.39 -27.19 14.59
N ALA A 450 -44.58 -28.09 15.17
CA ALA A 450 -43.61 -28.90 14.45
C ALA A 450 -44.24 -29.86 13.44
N THR A 451 -45.38 -30.52 13.81
CA THR A 451 -46.09 -31.42 12.91
C THR A 451 -46.71 -30.67 11.75
N ILE A 452 -47.30 -29.49 12.01
CA ILE A 452 -47.88 -28.64 10.98
C ILE A 452 -46.77 -28.15 10.04
N ALA A 453 -45.65 -27.62 10.58
CA ALA A 453 -44.51 -27.13 9.79
C ALA A 453 -43.92 -28.23 8.91
N LYS A 454 -43.76 -29.47 9.43
CA LYS A 454 -43.24 -30.59 8.68
C LYS A 454 -44.17 -30.96 7.51
N THR A 455 -45.50 -30.95 7.74
CA THR A 455 -46.49 -31.22 6.71
C THR A 455 -46.43 -30.13 5.61
N LEU A 456 -46.45 -28.88 5.99
CA LEU A 456 -46.37 -27.77 5.03
C LEU A 456 -45.06 -27.76 4.25
N SER A 457 -43.93 -28.04 4.89
CA SER A 457 -42.64 -28.09 4.20
C SER A 457 -42.58 -29.14 3.10
N ALA A 458 -43.29 -30.25 3.27
CA ALA A 458 -43.34 -31.29 2.25
C ALA A 458 -44.06 -30.86 0.97
N TYR A 459 -44.98 -29.89 1.05
CA TYR A 459 -45.77 -29.41 -0.09
C TYR A 459 -45.27 -28.07 -0.65
N PHE A 460 -44.83 -27.16 0.20
CA PHE A 460 -44.47 -25.81 -0.19
C PHE A 460 -42.99 -25.56 -0.36
N LEU A 461 -42.13 -26.49 0.11
CA LEU A 461 -40.66 -26.37 -0.10
C LEU A 461 -40.19 -27.46 -1.07
N GLU A 462 -39.20 -27.10 -1.89
CA GLU A 462 -38.54 -28.06 -2.77
C GLU A 462 -37.91 -29.21 -1.96
N GLN A 463 -38.21 -30.44 -2.34
CA GLN A 463 -37.64 -31.63 -1.71
C GLN A 463 -36.61 -32.27 -2.65
N LYS A 464 -35.37 -32.30 -2.23
CA LYS A 464 -34.31 -33.02 -2.95
C LYS A 464 -34.48 -34.53 -2.71
N GLN A 465 -34.83 -35.22 -3.77
CA GLN A 465 -35.07 -36.67 -3.71
C GLN A 465 -33.81 -37.50 -3.96
N ALA A 466 -32.99 -37.07 -4.93
CA ALA A 466 -31.78 -37.76 -5.30
C ALA A 466 -30.75 -36.81 -5.95
N THR A 467 -29.52 -37.29 -5.99
CA THR A 467 -28.44 -36.66 -6.78
C THR A 467 -27.91 -37.74 -7.72
N THR A 468 -27.75 -37.37 -9.00
CA THR A 468 -27.12 -38.21 -10.00
C THR A 468 -26.11 -37.40 -10.80
N PHE A 469 -25.41 -38.02 -11.74
CA PHE A 469 -24.42 -37.41 -12.58
C PHE A 469 -24.72 -37.66 -14.04
N ASN A 470 -24.47 -36.67 -14.88
CA ASN A 470 -24.48 -36.80 -16.32
C ASN A 470 -23.21 -36.17 -16.91
N GLU A 471 -23.07 -36.14 -18.23
CA GLU A 471 -21.93 -35.56 -18.94
C GLU A 471 -21.71 -34.07 -18.64
N ARG A 472 -22.71 -33.36 -18.14
CA ARG A 472 -22.68 -31.93 -17.78
C ARG A 472 -22.38 -31.68 -16.30
N GLY A 473 -22.25 -32.74 -15.48
CA GLY A 473 -21.95 -32.67 -14.05
C GLY A 473 -23.03 -33.22 -13.13
N VAL A 474 -23.15 -32.68 -11.92
CA VAL A 474 -24.11 -33.09 -10.87
C VAL A 474 -25.52 -32.68 -11.26
N MET A 475 -26.44 -33.58 -11.21
CA MET A 475 -27.89 -33.36 -11.44
C MET A 475 -28.67 -33.68 -10.17
N GLU A 476 -29.41 -32.70 -9.65
CA GLU A 476 -30.30 -32.86 -8.51
C GLU A 476 -31.72 -33.13 -9.01
N ILE A 477 -32.31 -34.19 -8.49
CA ILE A 477 -33.71 -34.49 -8.72
C ILE A 477 -34.52 -33.94 -7.56
N LYS A 478 -35.39 -32.97 -7.86
CA LYS A 478 -36.25 -32.29 -6.89
C LYS A 478 -37.69 -32.54 -7.22
N THR A 479 -38.52 -32.66 -6.17
CA THR A 479 -39.98 -32.66 -6.30
C THR A 479 -40.55 -31.41 -5.68
N GLU A 480 -41.54 -30.83 -6.35
CA GLU A 480 -42.28 -29.66 -5.89
C GLU A 480 -43.73 -29.72 -6.32
N ASP A 481 -44.63 -29.09 -5.56
CA ASP A 481 -46.00 -28.94 -5.92
C ASP A 481 -46.22 -27.70 -6.81
N SER A 482 -47.01 -27.82 -7.85
CA SER A 482 -47.31 -26.71 -8.78
C SER A 482 -48.14 -25.58 -8.14
N ALA A 483 -48.78 -25.86 -6.99
CA ALA A 483 -49.58 -24.89 -6.24
C ALA A 483 -48.80 -24.17 -5.13
N LYS A 484 -47.49 -24.39 -5.01
CA LYS A 484 -46.63 -23.82 -3.95
C LYS A 484 -46.57 -22.29 -3.93
N ASP A 485 -46.77 -21.64 -5.06
CA ASP A 485 -46.64 -20.20 -5.19
C ASP A 485 -47.92 -19.41 -4.84
N SER A 486 -49.01 -20.11 -4.48
CA SER A 486 -50.29 -19.50 -4.13
C SER A 486 -50.44 -19.35 -2.60
N ILE A 487 -50.52 -18.11 -2.12
CA ILE A 487 -50.79 -17.79 -0.72
C ILE A 487 -52.17 -18.32 -0.28
N ASP A 488 -53.18 -18.31 -1.17
CA ASP A 488 -54.52 -18.81 -0.87
C ASP A 488 -54.50 -20.33 -0.68
N THR A 489 -53.71 -21.03 -1.47
CA THR A 489 -53.49 -22.47 -1.31
C THR A 489 -52.81 -22.78 0.03
N PHE A 490 -51.82 -21.96 0.42
CA PHE A 490 -51.14 -22.11 1.71
C PHE A 490 -52.10 -21.88 2.88
N LEU A 491 -52.86 -20.78 2.88
CA LEU A 491 -53.79 -20.44 3.96
C LEU A 491 -54.95 -21.46 4.09
N ASN A 492 -55.43 -22.01 3.00
CA ASN A 492 -56.52 -23.01 2.96
C ASN A 492 -56.03 -24.47 2.94
N PHE A 493 -54.74 -24.69 3.20
CA PHE A 493 -54.16 -26.01 3.16
C PHE A 493 -54.81 -26.95 4.18
N ASN A 494 -55.08 -28.17 3.76
CA ASN A 494 -55.71 -29.22 4.59
C ASN A 494 -54.62 -30.04 5.33
N ILE A 495 -54.54 -29.87 6.65
CA ILE A 495 -53.62 -30.60 7.53
C ILE A 495 -54.23 -31.96 7.88
N PRO A 496 -53.51 -33.07 7.67
CA PRO A 496 -54.00 -34.41 8.05
C PRO A 496 -53.96 -34.58 9.59
N ILE A 497 -55.06 -35.11 10.17
CA ILE A 497 -55.20 -35.36 11.60
C ILE A 497 -55.29 -36.83 11.94
N GLY A 498 -55.01 -37.75 10.99
CA GLY A 498 -55.15 -39.19 11.12
C GLY A 498 -56.47 -39.68 10.60
N ASP A 499 -56.60 -41.00 10.45
CA ASP A 499 -57.82 -41.72 9.99
C ASP A 499 -58.46 -41.18 8.71
N GLY A 500 -57.62 -40.59 7.80
CA GLY A 500 -58.12 -40.00 6.56
C GLY A 500 -58.87 -38.67 6.72
N LYS A 501 -58.88 -38.10 7.93
CA LYS A 501 -59.48 -36.77 8.19
C LYS A 501 -58.54 -35.61 8.02
N TYR A 502 -59.09 -34.48 7.63
CA TYR A 502 -58.33 -33.27 7.38
C TYR A 502 -58.99 -32.07 8.07
N VAL A 503 -58.20 -31.09 8.43
CA VAL A 503 -58.66 -29.80 8.98
C VAL A 503 -57.90 -28.67 8.30
N LYS A 504 -58.54 -27.51 8.06
CA LYS A 504 -57.87 -26.37 7.45
C LYS A 504 -56.85 -25.77 8.39
N LEU A 505 -55.71 -25.39 7.84
CA LEU A 505 -54.61 -24.73 8.59
C LEU A 505 -55.11 -23.55 9.42
N THR A 506 -55.93 -22.68 8.82
CA THR A 506 -56.49 -21.49 9.48
C THR A 506 -57.45 -21.76 10.63
N GLN A 507 -57.98 -23.00 10.75
CA GLN A 507 -58.82 -23.43 11.87
C GLN A 507 -58.00 -23.88 13.07
N VAL A 508 -56.79 -24.40 12.86
CA VAL A 508 -55.95 -24.99 13.92
C VAL A 508 -54.78 -24.16 14.32
N ALA A 509 -54.43 -23.13 13.50
CA ALA A 509 -53.31 -22.28 13.78
C ALA A 509 -53.55 -20.84 13.32
N GLN A 510 -52.94 -19.88 14.04
CA GLN A 510 -52.81 -18.50 13.63
C GLN A 510 -51.50 -18.36 12.86
N ILE A 511 -51.58 -17.74 11.70
CA ILE A 511 -50.39 -17.42 10.86
C ILE A 511 -50.04 -15.98 11.07
N ILE A 512 -48.86 -15.76 11.63
CA ILE A 512 -48.32 -14.42 11.91
C ILE A 512 -47.20 -14.15 10.92
N GLN A 513 -47.35 -13.10 10.13
CA GLN A 513 -46.31 -12.64 9.23
C GLN A 513 -45.30 -11.81 10.00
N ILE A 514 -44.08 -12.26 10.01
CA ILE A 514 -42.95 -11.54 10.66
C ILE A 514 -41.82 -11.30 9.67
N ARG A 515 -41.07 -10.32 9.94
CA ARG A 515 -39.82 -10.06 9.23
C ARG A 515 -38.73 -9.82 10.27
N ASP A 516 -37.84 -10.77 10.37
CA ASP A 516 -36.72 -10.73 11.31
C ASP A 516 -35.41 -10.36 10.59
N TYR A 517 -34.32 -10.22 11.30
CA TYR A 517 -33.01 -9.95 10.70
C TYR A 517 -32.50 -11.13 9.89
N GLU A 518 -31.94 -10.85 8.70
CA GLU A 518 -31.20 -11.83 7.90
C GLU A 518 -29.93 -12.28 8.64
N LYS A 519 -29.27 -11.33 9.33
CA LYS A 519 -28.02 -11.55 10.05
C LYS A 519 -27.95 -10.69 11.30
N ILE A 520 -27.57 -11.27 12.41
CA ILE A 520 -27.25 -10.57 13.65
C ILE A 520 -25.75 -10.70 13.91
N ASN A 521 -25.05 -9.59 13.89
CA ASN A 521 -23.64 -9.54 14.22
C ASN A 521 -23.46 -9.32 15.72
N LYS A 522 -22.55 -10.07 16.34
CA LYS A 522 -22.21 -9.94 17.75
C LYS A 522 -20.71 -9.80 17.94
N LEU A 523 -20.33 -8.97 18.89
CA LEU A 523 -18.95 -8.82 19.36
C LEU A 523 -18.94 -8.96 20.88
N ASN A 524 -18.13 -9.89 21.40
CA ASN A 524 -18.07 -10.17 22.84
C ASN A 524 -19.45 -10.41 23.50
N GLY A 525 -20.37 -11.05 22.76
CA GLY A 525 -21.74 -11.35 23.23
C GLY A 525 -22.78 -10.25 23.02
N ASN A 526 -22.39 -9.00 22.79
CA ASN A 526 -23.29 -7.88 22.54
C ASN A 526 -23.65 -7.78 21.05
N ILE A 527 -24.88 -7.38 20.74
CA ILE A 527 -25.32 -7.08 19.37
C ILE A 527 -24.57 -5.84 18.90
N ILE A 528 -24.04 -5.89 17.68
CA ILE A 528 -23.41 -4.75 17.03
C ILE A 528 -24.15 -4.37 15.76
N LYS A 529 -24.30 -3.06 15.56
CA LYS A 529 -24.73 -2.45 14.31
C LYS A 529 -23.65 -1.51 13.84
N THR A 530 -23.35 -1.57 12.55
CA THR A 530 -22.21 -0.88 11.99
C THR A 530 -22.64 0.08 10.89
N LEU A 531 -22.22 1.33 10.99
CA LEU A 531 -22.30 2.32 9.93
C LEU A 531 -20.98 2.35 9.15
N PHE A 532 -21.06 2.28 7.84
CA PHE A 532 -19.91 2.35 6.94
C PHE A 532 -19.99 3.62 6.10
N ALA A 533 -18.84 4.23 5.83
CA ALA A 533 -18.79 5.31 4.85
C ALA A 533 -17.49 5.31 4.04
N SER A 534 -17.60 5.75 2.80
CA SER A 534 -16.49 6.02 1.89
C SER A 534 -16.39 7.52 1.66
N ILE A 535 -15.17 8.04 1.59
CA ILE A 535 -14.88 9.46 1.43
C ILE A 535 -14.12 9.77 0.14
N ASP A 536 -14.24 11.00 -0.33
CA ASP A 536 -13.34 11.57 -1.33
C ASP A 536 -12.11 12.15 -0.62
N LYS A 537 -11.01 11.39 -0.59
CA LYS A 537 -9.76 11.75 0.10
C LYS A 537 -9.09 13.03 -0.40
N ARG A 538 -9.55 13.59 -1.53
CA ARG A 538 -9.10 14.88 -2.05
C ARG A 538 -9.82 16.04 -1.36
N LYS A 539 -11.09 15.83 -0.95
CA LYS A 539 -11.93 16.84 -0.30
C LYS A 539 -11.83 16.80 1.21
N THR A 540 -11.81 15.60 1.79
CA THR A 540 -11.85 15.41 3.24
C THR A 540 -11.00 14.22 3.68
N THR A 541 -10.78 14.09 4.98
CA THR A 541 -10.11 12.93 5.60
C THR A 541 -11.07 12.22 6.55
N SER A 542 -10.83 10.93 6.82
CA SER A 542 -11.62 10.17 7.80
C SER A 542 -11.64 10.87 9.17
N GLN A 543 -10.54 11.51 9.56
CA GLN A 543 -10.46 12.26 10.82
C GLN A 543 -11.37 13.50 10.81
N GLU A 544 -11.34 14.32 9.75
CA GLU A 544 -12.21 15.52 9.63
C GLU A 544 -13.69 15.15 9.67
N VAL A 545 -14.07 14.01 9.07
CA VAL A 545 -15.46 13.53 9.11
C VAL A 545 -15.84 13.08 10.53
N LEU A 546 -14.97 12.30 11.19
CA LEU A 546 -15.20 11.84 12.56
C LEU A 546 -15.26 13.00 13.53
N ASP A 547 -14.44 14.04 13.38
CA ASP A 547 -14.47 15.25 14.21
C ASP A 547 -15.82 16.01 14.06
N LYS A 548 -16.37 16.03 12.84
CA LYS A 548 -17.71 16.61 12.59
C LYS A 548 -18.85 15.75 13.16
N LEU A 549 -18.67 14.44 13.24
CA LEU A 549 -19.63 13.52 13.84
C LEU A 549 -19.52 13.43 15.37
N GLU A 550 -18.41 13.88 15.96
CA GLU A 550 -18.14 13.71 17.40
C GLU A 550 -19.26 14.24 18.32
N PRO A 551 -19.95 15.38 18.07
CA PRO A 551 -21.09 15.80 18.87
C PRO A 551 -22.22 14.76 18.88
N THR A 552 -22.57 14.21 17.70
CA THR A 552 -23.62 13.17 17.57
C THR A 552 -23.18 11.84 18.19
N LEU A 553 -21.89 11.48 18.06
CA LEU A 553 -21.34 10.29 18.70
C LEU A 553 -21.40 10.40 20.24
N ASN A 554 -21.18 11.58 20.80
CA ASN A 554 -21.30 11.80 22.24
C ASN A 554 -22.75 11.66 22.73
N GLU A 555 -23.72 12.19 21.99
CA GLU A 555 -25.13 11.98 22.29
C GLU A 555 -25.51 10.47 22.25
N VAL A 556 -24.96 9.73 21.30
CA VAL A 556 -25.17 8.27 21.22
C VAL A 556 -24.53 7.56 22.42
N ARG A 557 -23.33 7.95 22.86
CA ARG A 557 -22.68 7.40 24.08
C ARG A 557 -23.49 7.72 25.35
N GLU A 558 -24.00 8.94 25.47
CA GLU A 558 -24.84 9.37 26.61
C GLU A 558 -26.14 8.56 26.68
N SER A 559 -26.65 8.05 25.56
CA SER A 559 -27.82 7.17 25.55
C SER A 559 -27.53 5.76 26.06
N GLY A 560 -26.27 5.43 26.41
CA GLY A 560 -25.88 4.11 26.91
C GLY A 560 -25.47 3.12 25.82
N VAL A 561 -25.21 3.58 24.59
CA VAL A 561 -24.69 2.78 23.48
C VAL A 561 -23.17 2.89 23.46
N ASP A 562 -22.49 1.77 23.45
CA ASP A 562 -21.04 1.73 23.25
C ASP A 562 -20.68 2.03 21.80
N VAL A 563 -19.80 3.00 21.58
CA VAL A 563 -19.34 3.44 20.27
C VAL A 563 -17.88 3.06 20.06
N MET A 564 -17.61 2.21 19.10
CA MET A 564 -16.26 1.84 18.69
C MET A 564 -15.98 2.35 17.27
N LEU A 565 -14.94 3.16 17.13
CA LEU A 565 -14.52 3.71 15.85
C LEU A 565 -13.46 2.79 15.25
N LEU A 566 -13.77 2.20 14.11
CA LEU A 566 -12.94 1.28 13.35
C LEU A 566 -12.52 1.90 12.00
N GLY A 567 -12.11 1.06 11.05
CA GLY A 567 -11.68 1.51 9.74
C GLY A 567 -10.31 2.18 9.77
N GLU A 568 -10.16 3.31 9.10
CA GLU A 568 -8.87 4.00 8.99
C GLU A 568 -8.37 4.54 10.34
N LYS A 569 -9.28 4.94 11.26
CA LYS A 569 -8.90 5.46 12.58
C LYS A 569 -8.26 4.39 13.47
N GLU A 570 -8.88 3.23 13.58
CA GLU A 570 -8.32 2.10 14.35
C GLU A 570 -6.96 1.69 13.80
N LYS A 571 -6.88 1.53 12.47
CA LYS A 571 -5.62 1.18 11.79
C LYS A 571 -4.54 2.22 12.02
N LYS A 572 -4.89 3.51 12.05
CA LYS A 572 -3.98 4.62 12.35
C LYS A 572 -3.47 4.58 13.79
N GLU A 573 -4.36 4.32 14.77
CA GLU A 573 -3.97 4.22 16.18
C GLU A 573 -3.08 2.99 16.46
N GLN A 574 -3.44 1.84 15.89
CA GLN A 574 -2.61 0.63 15.94
C GLN A 574 -1.25 0.89 15.30
N LEU A 575 -1.23 1.45 14.09
CA LEU A 575 0.02 1.82 13.40
C LEU A 575 0.86 2.78 14.24
N LYS A 576 0.27 3.80 14.84
CA LYS A 576 0.99 4.76 15.69
C LYS A 576 1.67 4.05 16.86
N SER A 577 0.96 3.15 17.55
CA SER A 577 1.52 2.36 18.65
C SER A 577 2.67 1.46 18.19
N ASP A 578 2.46 0.73 17.10
CA ASP A 578 3.46 -0.20 16.56
C ASP A 578 4.69 0.56 16.04
N MET A 579 4.47 1.70 15.36
CA MET A 579 5.56 2.56 14.88
C MET A 579 6.35 3.22 16.00
N GLN A 580 5.72 3.60 17.11
CA GLN A 580 6.43 4.11 18.27
C GLN A 580 7.37 3.05 18.86
N LYS A 581 6.87 1.82 19.03
CA LYS A 581 7.69 0.68 19.52
C LYS A 581 8.82 0.36 18.54
N ALA A 582 8.52 0.31 17.24
CA ALA A 582 9.49 0.06 16.18
C ALA A 582 10.57 1.15 16.14
N THR A 583 10.18 2.43 16.22
CA THR A 583 11.13 3.55 16.24
C THR A 583 12.04 3.49 17.47
N PHE A 584 11.48 3.25 18.66
CA PHE A 584 12.27 3.12 19.86
C PHE A 584 13.29 1.97 19.75
N LEU A 585 12.85 0.80 19.29
CA LEU A 585 13.73 -0.34 19.09
C LEU A 585 14.80 -0.08 18.03
N ALA A 586 14.43 0.56 16.90
CA ALA A 586 15.38 0.95 15.86
C ALA A 586 16.48 1.85 16.43
N LEU A 587 16.10 2.93 17.11
CA LEU A 587 17.05 3.87 17.72
C LEU A 587 17.93 3.19 18.77
N PHE A 588 17.37 2.28 19.56
CA PHE A 588 18.12 1.51 20.55
C PHE A 588 19.14 0.57 19.88
N LEU A 589 18.75 -0.16 18.86
CA LEU A 589 19.64 -1.06 18.13
C LEU A 589 20.72 -0.30 17.34
N ILE A 590 20.37 0.84 16.72
CA ILE A 590 21.34 1.74 16.07
C ILE A 590 22.33 2.27 17.12
N PHE A 591 21.86 2.68 18.31
CA PHE A 591 22.74 3.11 19.41
C PHE A 591 23.74 2.04 19.78
N ILE A 592 23.31 0.79 19.95
CA ILE A 592 24.22 -0.34 20.27
C ILE A 592 25.23 -0.56 19.13
N SER A 593 24.76 -0.59 17.88
CA SER A 593 25.63 -0.75 16.70
C SER A 593 26.71 0.33 16.65
N LEU A 594 26.31 1.59 16.83
CA LEU A 594 27.25 2.71 16.88
C LEU A 594 28.20 2.67 18.08
N LEU A 595 27.74 2.15 19.23
CA LEU A 595 28.60 2.02 20.41
C LEU A 595 29.71 0.99 20.18
N LEU A 596 29.42 -0.08 19.45
CA LEU A 596 30.43 -1.06 19.03
C LEU A 596 31.49 -0.46 18.10
N ILE A 597 31.09 0.53 17.25
CA ILE A 597 31.98 1.22 16.32
C ILE A 597 32.89 2.22 17.05
N PHE A 598 32.29 3.13 17.82
CA PHE A 598 32.99 4.30 18.34
C PHE A 598 33.52 4.17 19.76
N SER A 599 33.10 3.13 20.52
CA SER A 599 33.51 2.88 21.92
C SER A 599 33.29 4.04 22.90
N LYS A 600 32.74 5.20 22.43
CA LYS A 600 32.50 6.41 23.24
C LYS A 600 31.11 6.98 22.94
N VAL A 601 30.28 7.03 23.97
CA VAL A 601 28.87 7.51 23.87
C VAL A 601 28.75 8.89 23.23
N LYS A 602 29.68 9.80 23.44
CA LYS A 602 29.64 11.15 22.85
C LYS A 602 29.59 11.12 21.31
N TYR A 603 30.35 10.22 20.67
CA TYR A 603 30.37 10.09 19.21
C TYR A 603 29.11 9.42 18.68
N VAL A 604 28.61 8.44 19.43
CA VAL A 604 27.33 7.79 19.15
C VAL A 604 26.20 8.81 19.12
N LEU A 605 26.09 9.64 20.15
CA LEU A 605 25.07 10.68 20.23
C LEU A 605 25.19 11.74 19.14
N MET A 606 26.41 12.06 18.71
CA MET A 606 26.62 12.99 17.56
C MET A 606 26.03 12.41 16.27
N VAL A 607 26.32 11.17 15.93
CA VAL A 607 25.76 10.54 14.72
C VAL A 607 24.26 10.40 14.84
N MET A 608 23.75 9.89 15.98
CA MET A 608 22.32 9.74 16.21
C MET A 608 21.53 11.04 16.14
N SER A 609 22.16 12.18 16.49
CA SER A 609 21.47 13.47 16.41
C SER A 609 21.13 13.91 14.99
N VAL A 610 21.78 13.34 13.98
CA VAL A 610 21.45 13.60 12.56
C VAL A 610 20.10 13.00 12.18
N ILE A 611 19.71 11.87 12.79
CA ILE A 611 18.44 11.15 12.48
C ILE A 611 17.23 12.09 12.59
N PRO A 612 16.89 12.66 13.77
CA PRO A 612 15.72 13.50 13.91
C PRO A 612 15.79 14.77 13.05
N LEU A 613 17.00 15.29 12.82
CA LEU A 613 17.19 16.48 11.97
C LEU A 613 16.97 16.17 10.49
N SER A 614 17.25 14.95 10.04
CA SER A 614 17.05 14.53 8.65
C SER A 614 15.56 14.40 8.25
N VAL A 615 14.67 14.20 9.21
CA VAL A 615 13.21 14.11 9.00
C VAL A 615 12.66 15.37 8.32
N LEU A 616 13.25 16.54 8.61
CA LEU A 616 12.84 17.79 7.94
C LEU A 616 12.92 17.69 6.41
N GLY A 617 13.97 17.07 5.88
CA GLY A 617 14.14 16.87 4.43
C GLY A 617 13.01 16.00 3.85
N ALA A 618 12.65 14.92 4.54
CA ALA A 618 11.54 14.08 4.12
C ALA A 618 10.21 14.86 4.07
N LEU A 619 9.90 15.64 5.10
CA LEU A 619 8.71 16.48 5.14
C LEU A 619 8.69 17.56 4.06
N ILE A 620 9.83 18.21 3.80
CA ILE A 620 9.97 19.18 2.71
C ILE A 620 9.65 18.50 1.36
N GLY A 621 10.20 17.30 1.11
CA GLY A 621 9.93 16.55 -0.11
C GLY A 621 8.45 16.28 -0.32
N HIS A 622 7.75 15.79 0.72
CA HIS A 622 6.31 15.59 0.69
C HIS A 622 5.54 16.88 0.38
N LYS A 623 5.91 17.98 1.04
CA LYS A 623 5.26 19.28 0.83
C LYS A 623 5.48 19.82 -0.58
N LEU A 624 6.69 19.70 -1.13
CA LEU A 624 7.02 20.16 -2.48
C LEU A 624 6.27 19.40 -3.56
N LEU A 625 6.07 18.09 -3.37
CA LEU A 625 5.37 17.23 -4.32
C LEU A 625 3.84 17.15 -4.07
N GLY A 626 3.34 17.82 -3.03
CA GLY A 626 1.91 17.79 -2.69
C GLY A 626 1.40 16.42 -2.22
N ILE A 627 2.30 15.58 -1.69
CA ILE A 627 1.98 14.21 -1.26
C ILE A 627 1.69 14.22 0.24
N ASN A 628 0.54 13.66 0.63
CA ASN A 628 0.19 13.50 2.04
C ASN A 628 1.13 12.53 2.75
N LEU A 629 1.30 12.72 4.05
CA LEU A 629 1.96 11.71 4.88
C LEU A 629 1.14 10.42 4.89
N SER A 630 1.82 9.30 4.88
CA SER A 630 1.20 7.98 4.88
C SER A 630 1.98 7.00 5.74
N MET A 631 1.41 5.81 5.95
CA MET A 631 2.13 4.72 6.60
C MET A 631 3.45 4.41 5.88
N THR A 632 3.43 4.42 4.56
CA THR A 632 4.63 4.20 3.73
C THR A 632 5.65 5.32 3.91
N SER A 633 5.23 6.59 4.10
CA SER A 633 6.16 7.69 4.45
C SER A 633 6.94 7.41 5.73
N ILE A 634 6.27 6.89 6.76
CA ILE A 634 6.90 6.59 8.06
C ILE A 634 7.92 5.46 7.92
N ILE A 635 7.61 4.43 7.12
CA ILE A 635 8.56 3.35 6.79
C ILE A 635 9.80 3.91 6.08
N GLY A 636 9.59 4.86 5.14
CA GLY A 636 10.68 5.57 4.47
C GLY A 636 11.55 6.38 5.44
N ILE A 637 10.96 7.05 6.42
CA ILE A 637 11.69 7.79 7.47
C ILE A 637 12.50 6.82 8.37
N LEU A 638 11.97 5.64 8.70
CA LEU A 638 12.74 4.63 9.44
C LEU A 638 13.94 4.12 8.61
N GLY A 639 13.73 3.82 7.33
CA GLY A 639 14.82 3.45 6.42
C GLY A 639 15.87 4.56 6.27
N LEU A 640 15.43 5.82 6.19
CA LEU A 640 16.29 7.00 6.14
C LEU A 640 17.25 7.05 7.34
N ALA A 641 16.77 6.69 8.53
CA ALA A 641 17.62 6.68 9.74
C ALA A 641 18.86 5.79 9.56
N GLY A 642 18.72 4.60 8.95
CA GLY A 642 19.84 3.71 8.66
C GLY A 642 20.81 4.28 7.63
N VAL A 643 20.29 4.84 6.53
CA VAL A 643 21.10 5.36 5.42
C VAL A 643 21.87 6.63 5.82
N VAL A 644 21.21 7.56 6.51
CA VAL A 644 21.87 8.82 6.94
C VAL A 644 22.94 8.57 7.98
N VAL A 645 22.75 7.58 8.85
CA VAL A 645 23.76 7.18 9.83
C VAL A 645 25.01 6.60 9.16
N ASN A 646 24.87 5.89 8.04
CA ASN A 646 25.99 5.36 7.27
C ASN A 646 26.98 6.47 6.87
N ASP A 647 26.50 7.54 6.23
CA ASP A 647 27.31 8.70 5.88
C ASP A 647 27.94 9.38 7.12
N GLY A 648 27.18 9.41 8.22
CA GLY A 648 27.64 9.95 9.50
C GLY A 648 28.79 9.13 10.13
N ILE A 649 28.70 7.79 10.05
CA ILE A 649 29.79 6.90 10.50
C ILE A 649 31.05 7.17 9.72
N ILE A 650 30.95 7.20 8.39
CA ILE A 650 32.09 7.42 7.49
C ILE A 650 32.74 8.79 7.74
N MET A 651 31.94 9.84 7.93
CA MET A 651 32.47 11.17 8.25
C MET A 651 33.18 11.20 9.60
N LEU A 652 32.52 10.66 10.63
CA LEU A 652 33.03 10.75 12.00
C LEU A 652 34.28 9.87 12.23
N ASP A 653 34.34 8.70 11.57
CA ASP A 653 35.51 7.82 11.62
C ASP A 653 36.78 8.53 11.11
N PHE A 654 36.64 9.27 9.99
CA PHE A 654 37.74 10.06 9.45
C PHE A 654 38.13 11.26 10.30
N LEU A 655 37.18 11.88 10.97
CA LEU A 655 37.45 12.99 11.88
C LEU A 655 38.04 12.54 13.23
N HIS A 656 37.85 11.25 13.57
CA HIS A 656 38.27 10.72 14.85
C HIS A 656 39.79 10.91 15.07
N GLY A 657 40.15 11.39 16.27
CA GLY A 657 41.55 11.65 16.65
C GLY A 657 42.14 12.95 16.13
N THR A 658 41.41 13.78 15.35
CA THR A 658 41.90 15.11 14.95
C THR A 658 41.74 16.10 16.09
N HIS A 659 42.81 16.90 16.31
CA HIS A 659 42.84 17.95 17.32
C HIS A 659 43.24 19.32 16.75
N LYS A 660 43.88 19.33 15.57
CA LYS A 660 44.30 20.57 14.88
C LYS A 660 43.32 20.93 13.78
N LEU A 661 43.03 22.22 13.61
CA LEU A 661 42.07 22.71 12.62
C LEU A 661 42.48 22.32 11.18
N GLU A 662 43.74 22.42 10.81
CA GLU A 662 44.22 22.07 9.46
C GLU A 662 44.02 20.59 9.14
N GLU A 663 44.36 19.71 10.07
CA GLU A 663 44.13 18.26 9.92
C GLU A 663 42.65 17.91 9.84
N PHE A 664 41.82 18.54 10.68
CA PHE A 664 40.38 18.40 10.68
C PHE A 664 39.79 18.79 9.32
N LEU A 665 40.13 19.96 8.79
CA LEU A 665 39.63 20.45 7.49
C LEU A 665 40.09 19.53 6.34
N MET A 666 41.37 19.11 6.37
CA MET A 666 41.92 18.21 5.36
C MET A 666 41.14 16.87 5.34
N ARG A 667 40.91 16.26 6.49
CA ARG A 667 40.19 14.98 6.58
C ARG A 667 38.71 15.13 6.22
N ALA A 668 38.05 16.22 6.63
CA ALA A 668 36.69 16.52 6.25
C ALA A 668 36.55 16.70 4.72
N LYS A 669 37.48 17.40 4.05
CA LYS A 669 37.49 17.54 2.60
C LYS A 669 37.64 16.22 1.84
N LEU A 670 38.41 15.27 2.37
CA LEU A 670 38.58 13.94 1.74
C LEU A 670 37.27 13.18 1.66
N ARG A 671 36.31 13.39 2.59
CA ARG A 671 35.02 12.71 2.63
C ARG A 671 33.91 13.43 1.89
N LEU A 672 34.13 14.69 1.46
CA LEU A 672 33.14 15.45 0.69
C LEU A 672 32.70 14.69 -0.57
N ARG A 673 33.66 14.22 -1.37
CA ARG A 673 33.40 13.56 -2.65
C ARG A 673 32.64 12.24 -2.49
N PRO A 674 33.07 11.24 -1.68
CA PRO A 674 32.35 10.00 -1.47
C PRO A 674 30.90 10.24 -1.02
N ILE A 675 30.68 11.07 0.01
CA ILE A 675 29.35 11.31 0.58
C ILE A 675 28.39 11.97 -0.43
N ILE A 676 28.87 12.94 -1.24
CA ILE A 676 28.02 13.53 -2.28
C ILE A 676 27.70 12.50 -3.37
N ILE A 677 28.64 11.67 -3.75
CA ILE A 677 28.43 10.66 -4.79
C ILE A 677 27.40 9.64 -4.33
N THR A 678 27.57 9.05 -3.14
CA THR A 678 26.62 8.05 -2.60
C THR A 678 25.21 8.64 -2.48
N SER A 679 25.07 9.81 -1.91
CA SER A 679 23.76 10.46 -1.75
C SER A 679 23.11 10.79 -3.09
N LEU A 680 23.87 11.25 -4.07
CA LEU A 680 23.35 11.57 -5.40
C LEU A 680 22.96 10.31 -6.17
N THR A 681 23.78 9.26 -6.13
CA THR A 681 23.47 7.98 -6.77
C THR A 681 22.21 7.34 -6.17
N THR A 682 22.06 7.37 -4.84
CA THR A 682 20.87 6.88 -4.15
C THR A 682 19.62 7.67 -4.52
N PHE A 683 19.72 9.02 -4.56
CA PHE A 683 18.61 9.87 -5.00
C PHE A 683 18.22 9.60 -6.45
N LEU A 684 19.21 9.46 -7.36
CA LEU A 684 18.97 9.16 -8.76
C LEU A 684 18.41 7.75 -8.98
N GLY A 685 18.80 6.78 -8.16
CA GLY A 685 18.21 5.45 -8.17
C GLY A 685 16.72 5.47 -7.82
N LEU A 686 16.30 6.40 -6.95
CA LEU A 686 14.90 6.59 -6.55
C LEU A 686 14.13 7.60 -7.42
N TYR A 687 14.80 8.27 -8.37
CA TYR A 687 14.28 9.41 -9.12
C TYR A 687 12.95 9.14 -9.81
N THR A 688 12.83 8.00 -10.49
CA THR A 688 11.60 7.62 -11.18
C THR A 688 10.44 7.42 -10.22
N LEU A 689 10.70 6.77 -9.09
CA LEU A 689 9.69 6.52 -8.08
C LEU A 689 9.26 7.81 -7.35
N ILE A 690 10.17 8.77 -7.22
CA ILE A 690 9.88 10.08 -6.61
C ILE A 690 8.99 10.92 -7.55
N PHE A 691 9.33 11.02 -8.85
CA PHE A 691 8.74 12.00 -9.76
C PHE A 691 7.75 11.42 -10.77
N TYR A 692 7.83 10.13 -11.06
CA TYR A 692 7.06 9.48 -12.13
C TYR A 692 6.33 8.20 -11.67
N ALA A 693 6.09 8.06 -10.36
CA ALA A 693 5.34 6.92 -9.86
C ALA A 693 3.93 6.85 -10.50
N SER A 694 3.56 5.69 -11.02
CA SER A 694 2.29 5.43 -11.66
C SER A 694 1.70 4.10 -11.24
N GLY A 695 0.43 3.88 -11.49
CA GLY A 695 -0.27 2.66 -11.13
C GLY A 695 -0.10 2.32 -9.65
N GLN A 696 0.25 1.10 -9.33
CA GLN A 696 0.46 0.68 -7.94
C GLN A 696 1.79 1.16 -7.33
N ALA A 697 2.76 1.59 -8.14
CA ALA A 697 3.99 2.18 -7.63
C ALA A 697 3.74 3.47 -6.82
N VAL A 698 2.60 4.14 -7.03
CA VAL A 698 2.14 5.30 -6.24
C VAL A 698 2.08 4.99 -4.73
N ILE A 699 1.81 3.74 -4.33
CA ILE A 699 1.80 3.32 -2.92
C ILE A 699 3.17 3.52 -2.27
N LEU A 700 4.24 3.38 -3.05
CA LEU A 700 5.62 3.49 -2.57
C LEU A 700 6.25 4.85 -2.78
N GLN A 701 5.65 5.70 -3.61
CA GLN A 701 6.15 7.05 -3.83
C GLN A 701 6.48 7.77 -2.51
N PRO A 702 5.64 7.71 -1.46
CA PRO A 702 5.95 8.32 -0.18
C PRO A 702 7.21 7.77 0.51
N ILE A 703 7.52 6.48 0.34
CA ILE A 703 8.78 5.89 0.85
C ILE A 703 9.97 6.53 0.12
N ALA A 704 9.92 6.56 -1.22
CA ALA A 704 11.01 7.11 -2.05
C ALA A 704 11.22 8.60 -1.80
N VAL A 705 10.13 9.36 -1.61
CA VAL A 705 10.19 10.79 -1.27
C VAL A 705 10.83 10.99 0.10
N SER A 706 10.42 10.21 1.11
CA SER A 706 11.01 10.27 2.45
C SER A 706 12.51 9.94 2.44
N LEU A 707 12.89 8.85 1.75
CA LEU A 707 14.29 8.44 1.63
C LEU A 707 15.09 9.44 0.81
N GLY A 708 14.64 9.82 -0.39
CA GLY A 708 15.41 10.65 -1.32
C GLY A 708 15.63 12.06 -0.80
N PHE A 709 14.56 12.79 -0.46
CA PHE A 709 14.68 14.14 0.07
C PHE A 709 15.30 14.18 1.47
N GLY A 710 14.96 13.17 2.30
CA GLY A 710 15.57 13.01 3.61
C GLY A 710 17.07 12.77 3.51
N LEU A 711 17.54 11.97 2.54
CA LEU A 711 18.95 11.70 2.30
C LEU A 711 19.70 12.93 1.81
N ILE A 712 19.16 13.69 0.84
CA ILE A 712 19.77 14.95 0.38
C ILE A 712 19.98 15.90 1.56
N TRP A 713 18.94 16.08 2.39
CA TRP A 713 19.05 16.92 3.58
C TRP A 713 19.99 16.33 4.62
N GLY A 714 19.96 15.01 4.83
CA GLY A 714 20.88 14.26 5.70
C GLY A 714 22.33 14.41 5.27
N THR A 715 22.60 14.46 3.96
CA THR A 715 23.93 14.73 3.40
C THR A 715 24.43 16.12 3.78
N VAL A 716 23.57 17.12 3.67
CA VAL A 716 23.90 18.48 4.14
C VAL A 716 24.23 18.47 5.64
N LEU A 717 23.47 17.73 6.43
CA LEU A 717 23.73 17.61 7.87
C LEU A 717 25.06 16.87 8.15
N ASN A 718 25.33 15.78 7.46
CA ASN A 718 26.55 15.00 7.63
C ASN A 718 27.80 15.78 7.17
N LEU A 719 27.67 16.62 6.14
CA LEU A 719 28.79 17.45 5.66
C LEU A 719 29.02 18.71 6.49
N PHE A 720 27.97 19.35 7.01
CA PHE A 720 28.12 20.64 7.67
C PHE A 720 27.84 20.60 9.17
N TYR A 721 26.75 19.99 9.59
CA TYR A 721 26.38 19.92 11.01
C TYR A 721 27.31 19.00 11.80
N LEU A 722 27.52 17.77 11.34
CA LEU A 722 28.27 16.75 12.08
C LEU A 722 29.74 17.14 12.30
N PRO A 723 30.50 17.66 11.28
CA PRO A 723 31.84 18.18 11.49
C PRO A 723 31.89 19.41 12.42
N THR A 724 30.91 20.31 12.30
CA THR A 724 30.82 21.47 13.19
C THR A 724 30.60 21.05 14.64
N LEU A 725 29.68 20.09 14.87
CA LEU A 725 29.42 19.52 16.21
C LEU A 725 30.66 18.79 16.75
N TYR A 726 31.36 18.02 15.91
CA TYR A 726 32.61 17.34 16.28
C TYR A 726 33.69 18.34 16.74
N ALA A 727 33.90 19.38 15.97
CA ALA A 727 34.89 20.44 16.28
C ALA A 727 34.54 21.16 17.60
N LEU A 728 33.28 21.46 17.84
CA LEU A 728 32.78 22.05 19.09
C LEU A 728 33.03 21.18 20.31
N VAL A 729 32.66 19.90 20.22
CA VAL A 729 32.76 18.91 21.35
C VAL A 729 34.25 18.63 21.65
N ASN A 730 35.12 18.59 20.65
CA ASN A 730 36.56 18.36 20.82
C ASN A 730 37.35 19.63 20.96
N LYS A 731 36.71 20.82 21.10
CA LYS A 731 37.32 22.14 21.34
C LYS A 731 38.34 22.54 20.29
N ILE A 732 38.08 22.23 19.02
CA ILE A 732 38.89 22.72 17.89
C ILE A 732 38.50 24.16 17.65
N GLU A 733 39.44 25.10 17.86
CA GLU A 733 39.20 26.52 17.70
C GLU A 733 39.66 27.01 16.32
N PRO A 734 38.90 27.85 15.64
CA PRO A 734 39.34 28.51 14.41
C PRO A 734 40.30 29.67 14.74
N HIS A 735 41.59 29.41 14.75
CA HIS A 735 42.59 30.51 14.71
C HIS A 735 42.62 31.05 13.28
N LEU A 736 41.71 31.98 12.97
CA LEU A 736 41.79 32.72 11.72
C LEU A 736 43.01 33.71 11.84
N LYS A 737 44.07 33.52 11.02
CA LYS A 737 44.97 34.59 10.69
C LYS A 737 44.12 35.73 10.10
N LYS A 738 44.24 36.94 10.64
CA LYS A 738 43.48 38.15 10.30
C LYS A 738 43.62 38.63 8.83
N ASP A 739 44.35 37.90 8.00
CA ASP A 739 44.78 38.37 6.67
C ASP A 739 44.07 37.69 5.48
N SER A 740 42.89 37.07 5.66
CA SER A 740 42.19 36.41 4.58
C SER A 740 40.64 36.57 4.64
N ILE A 741 40.18 37.80 4.91
CA ILE A 741 38.80 38.22 4.65
C ILE A 741 38.77 39.22 3.51
#